data_3abc9c6ec0735ca54467f00a34a63226
#
_entry.id   3abc9c6ec0735ca54467f00a34a63226
#
_cell.length_a   1.000
_cell.length_b   1.000
_cell.length_c   1.000
_cell.angle_alpha   90.00
_cell.angle_beta   90.00
_cell.angle_gamma   90.00
#
_symmetry.space_group_name_H-M   'P 1'
#
loop_
_entity.id
_entity.type
_entity.pdbx_description
1 polymer ?
#
loop_
_entity_poly.entity_id
_entity_poly.type
_entity_poly.pdbx_seq_one_letter_code
_entity_poly.pdbx_strand_id
1 'polypeptide(L)'
;MKSIFVFGIGLLAATANVSADETVRYVALVNGGSAKAGHQWVTKGSDGTTTVDFDFKDNGRGPTLKEEYKLGADGTFVTYHVTGTSEIGAPVDESFAREGDKVHWKSTSDKGEQPVQGTALYTPLGGTPQGLSVAIAALANRVDGKLPLIPSGTLSFRKLADAEVSNGGATRQVQLVAITGIGFTPTTAWVTKDASPRLFAFIFPGFLQLIEEGYEKDGAALETQQKVAEKKLLGAMQERLAHPLAGTTLIRNARIFDSEKATLGAASDVLIENSRIISISDGGTEKRKAAHVIDAGGRVLLPGLFDMHAHFGPWDGGLHLAAGVTSIRDMGNNNETLQQFIAQEQSGALLAPHVIPAGFIEGDSPNAAQGGFVIKNLDEAKHAVDWYHEHGYPQVKIYNSFPKAILPDVTAYAHSKGMRVSGHIPVFLRAQDAVEDGYDEIQHINQVLLNFLVDDKTDTRTPERFYLPAEKVAGLDFDSKQVQDFIALLVRHKTVIDPTLTTFDFIRQRDGDMSQAYIAVADHVPPDVQRNWHVGTMKIPDDAAYARYQKSYEKMIDFTGRMYKAGIPLVAGTDAVAGFTLQRELELYVQAGITPAQALQIATYNGAKYARVLDDRGVIMQGKRADLILVDGDPTKDIADIRKVALVVKGDKAYYPSEIDEALGIKPFAQPVTVK
;
A
#
# COMPACT_ATOMS: atom_id res chain seq x y z
N MET A 1 47.31 -67.34 -51.32
CA MET A 1 48.35 -66.30 -51.54
C MET A 1 47.56 -64.99 -51.85
N LYS A 2 47.97 -63.93 -51.22
CA LYS A 2 47.54 -62.55 -51.31
C LYS A 2 46.25 -62.19 -50.50
N SER A 3 46.53 -61.76 -49.25
CA SER A 3 45.61 -60.99 -48.36
C SER A 3 45.36 -59.61 -48.93
N ILE A 4 44.12 -59.13 -48.92
CA ILE A 4 43.73 -57.71 -49.13
C ILE A 4 43.16 -57.21 -47.81
N PHE A 5 43.90 -56.29 -47.16
CA PHE A 5 43.40 -55.47 -46.05
C PHE A 5 42.45 -54.38 -46.55
N VAL A 6 41.25 -54.39 -46.06
CA VAL A 6 40.29 -53.23 -46.24
C VAL A 6 40.30 -52.44 -44.94
N PHE A 7 40.80 -51.21 -45.02
CA PHE A 7 40.68 -50.22 -43.95
C PHE A 7 39.22 -49.61 -43.97
N GLY A 8 38.47 -49.91 -42.94
CA GLY A 8 37.20 -49.26 -42.71
C GLY A 8 37.43 -47.94 -41.97
N ILE A 9 37.11 -46.83 -42.60
CA ILE A 9 37.05 -45.48 -41.96
C ILE A 9 35.71 -45.40 -41.24
N GLY A 10 35.73 -45.51 -39.93
CA GLY A 10 34.55 -45.23 -39.11
C GLY A 10 34.35 -43.72 -39.00
N LEU A 11 33.29 -43.20 -39.60
CA LEU A 11 32.77 -41.86 -39.34
C LEU A 11 32.14 -41.87 -37.92
N LEU A 12 32.84 -41.28 -36.94
CA LEU A 12 32.18 -40.85 -35.70
C LEU A 12 31.29 -39.68 -36.02
N ALA A 13 29.99 -39.90 -36.15
CA ALA A 13 29.01 -38.84 -36.09
C ALA A 13 28.95 -38.34 -34.64
N ALA A 14 29.53 -37.16 -34.38
CA ALA A 14 29.28 -36.43 -33.15
C ALA A 14 27.81 -35.95 -33.20
N THR A 15 26.93 -36.67 -32.50
CA THR A 15 25.60 -36.15 -32.19
C THR A 15 25.79 -34.99 -31.21
N ALA A 16 25.70 -33.76 -31.72
CA ALA A 16 25.51 -32.62 -30.87
C ALA A 16 24.20 -32.84 -30.12
N ASN A 17 24.25 -33.13 -28.85
CA ASN A 17 23.12 -33.07 -27.97
C ASN A 17 22.68 -31.61 -27.95
N VAL A 18 21.68 -31.26 -28.75
CA VAL A 18 20.94 -30.01 -28.58
C VAL A 18 20.22 -30.18 -27.23
N SER A 19 20.74 -29.51 -26.22
CA SER A 19 20.05 -29.42 -24.93
C SER A 19 18.69 -28.81 -25.20
N ALA A 20 17.65 -29.51 -24.81
CA ALA A 20 16.29 -28.93 -24.89
C ALA A 20 16.22 -27.73 -23.93
N ASP A 21 15.45 -26.71 -24.33
CA ASP A 21 15.19 -25.55 -23.47
C ASP A 21 14.56 -26.00 -22.16
N GLU A 22 15.08 -25.51 -21.04
CA GLU A 22 14.54 -25.79 -19.71
C GLU A 22 13.53 -24.71 -19.33
N THR A 23 12.28 -25.11 -19.06
CA THR A 23 11.21 -24.17 -18.65
C THR A 23 10.75 -24.47 -17.23
N VAL A 24 10.83 -23.44 -16.37
CA VAL A 24 10.20 -23.43 -15.03
C VAL A 24 8.91 -22.64 -15.13
N ARG A 25 7.83 -23.23 -14.63
CA ARG A 25 6.49 -22.63 -14.68
C ARG A 25 5.99 -22.30 -13.29
N TYR A 26 5.37 -21.14 -13.15
CA TYR A 26 4.70 -20.67 -11.94
C TYR A 26 3.25 -20.36 -12.25
N VAL A 27 2.38 -20.61 -11.28
CA VAL A 27 0.98 -20.22 -11.29
C VAL A 27 0.81 -19.05 -10.31
N ALA A 28 0.13 -17.99 -10.74
CA ALA A 28 -0.30 -16.92 -9.87
C ALA A 28 -1.73 -17.22 -9.37
N LEU A 29 -1.89 -17.25 -8.06
CA LEU A 29 -3.13 -17.58 -7.37
C LEU A 29 -3.53 -16.42 -6.45
N VAL A 30 -4.82 -16.16 -6.34
CA VAL A 30 -5.43 -15.20 -5.41
C VAL A 30 -6.48 -15.89 -4.55
N ASN A 31 -7.14 -15.14 -3.65
CA ASN A 31 -8.16 -15.66 -2.76
C ASN A 31 -7.67 -16.91 -1.96
N GLY A 32 -6.57 -16.73 -1.24
CA GLY A 32 -5.99 -17.81 -0.45
C GLY A 32 -5.54 -19.04 -1.24
N GLY A 33 -5.19 -18.86 -2.52
CA GLY A 33 -4.75 -19.93 -3.40
C GLY A 33 -5.85 -20.65 -4.19
N SER A 34 -7.12 -20.21 -4.06
CA SER A 34 -8.25 -20.91 -4.66
C SER A 34 -8.58 -20.47 -6.10
N ALA A 35 -8.15 -19.28 -6.52
CA ALA A 35 -8.44 -18.74 -7.85
C ALA A 35 -7.16 -18.44 -8.63
N LYS A 36 -7.10 -18.89 -9.89
CA LYS A 36 -5.98 -18.59 -10.79
C LYS A 36 -6.11 -17.18 -11.34
N ALA A 37 -5.06 -16.38 -11.19
CA ALA A 37 -4.98 -15.00 -11.64
C ALA A 37 -3.89 -14.74 -12.69
N GLY A 38 -3.09 -15.76 -13.03
CA GLY A 38 -2.04 -15.61 -14.04
C GLY A 38 -0.96 -16.67 -14.01
N HIS A 39 0.19 -16.32 -14.58
CA HIS A 39 1.34 -17.22 -14.67
C HIS A 39 2.66 -16.45 -14.79
N GLN A 40 3.78 -17.14 -14.52
CA GLN A 40 5.13 -16.77 -14.94
C GLN A 40 5.82 -18.01 -15.52
N TRP A 41 6.27 -17.94 -16.75
CA TRP A 41 7.04 -18.99 -17.41
C TRP A 41 8.46 -18.50 -17.69
N VAL A 42 9.44 -19.22 -17.18
CA VAL A 42 10.86 -18.87 -17.30
C VAL A 42 11.53 -19.95 -18.13
N THR A 43 11.99 -19.60 -19.33
CA THR A 43 12.63 -20.54 -20.26
C THR A 43 14.09 -20.15 -20.47
N LYS A 44 15.00 -21.07 -20.22
CA LYS A 44 16.43 -20.93 -20.47
C LYS A 44 16.81 -21.63 -21.75
N GLY A 45 17.21 -20.85 -22.74
CA GLY A 45 17.68 -21.34 -24.03
C GLY A 45 19.11 -21.90 -23.99
N SER A 46 19.44 -22.74 -24.96
CA SER A 46 20.77 -23.35 -25.12
C SER A 46 21.88 -22.34 -25.38
N ASP A 47 21.56 -21.13 -25.85
CA ASP A 47 22.49 -20.00 -26.05
C ASP A 47 22.76 -19.17 -24.79
N GLY A 48 22.17 -19.57 -23.64
CA GLY A 48 22.28 -18.87 -22.37
C GLY A 48 21.31 -17.71 -22.19
N THR A 49 20.45 -17.42 -23.18
CA THR A 49 19.38 -16.44 -23.05
C THR A 49 18.26 -17.00 -22.18
N THR A 50 17.76 -16.21 -21.26
CA THR A 50 16.55 -16.53 -20.48
C THR A 50 15.43 -15.61 -20.92
N THR A 51 14.27 -16.19 -21.20
CA THR A 51 13.04 -15.46 -21.49
C THR A 51 11.99 -15.69 -20.40
N VAL A 52 11.21 -14.65 -20.09
CA VAL A 52 10.11 -14.72 -19.11
C VAL A 52 8.83 -14.23 -19.79
N ASP A 53 7.76 -15.00 -19.65
CA ASP A 53 6.40 -14.59 -20.01
C ASP A 53 5.61 -14.47 -18.70
N PHE A 54 5.15 -13.27 -18.39
CA PHE A 54 4.43 -12.96 -17.16
C PHE A 54 3.10 -12.27 -17.46
N ASP A 55 2.03 -12.86 -16.95
CA ASP A 55 0.68 -12.26 -16.97
C ASP A 55 0.03 -12.44 -15.61
N PHE A 56 -0.47 -11.34 -15.06
CA PHE A 56 -1.23 -11.32 -13.81
C PHE A 56 -2.43 -10.40 -13.96
N LYS A 57 -3.63 -10.88 -13.60
CA LYS A 57 -4.87 -10.09 -13.63
C LYS A 57 -5.68 -10.33 -12.36
N ASP A 58 -5.99 -9.25 -11.67
CA ASP A 58 -6.92 -9.19 -10.55
C ASP A 58 -7.72 -7.89 -10.62
N ASN A 59 -8.96 -7.89 -10.17
CA ASN A 59 -9.80 -6.68 -10.14
C ASN A 59 -9.87 -5.95 -11.49
N GLY A 60 -9.91 -6.71 -12.61
CA GLY A 60 -9.99 -6.19 -13.98
C GLY A 60 -8.74 -5.46 -14.49
N ARG A 61 -7.60 -5.58 -13.80
CA ARG A 61 -6.32 -4.93 -14.15
C ARG A 61 -5.13 -5.82 -13.80
N GLY A 62 -3.95 -5.45 -14.27
CA GLY A 62 -2.70 -6.15 -13.97
C GLY A 62 -1.71 -6.14 -15.13
N PRO A 63 -0.41 -6.33 -14.85
CA PRO A 63 0.64 -6.29 -15.86
C PRO A 63 0.63 -7.50 -16.78
N THR A 64 1.13 -7.27 -18.01
CA THR A 64 1.52 -8.32 -18.97
C THR A 64 2.90 -7.98 -19.49
N LEU A 65 3.92 -8.79 -19.17
CA LEU A 65 5.32 -8.48 -19.40
C LEU A 65 6.03 -9.63 -20.10
N LYS A 66 7.00 -9.30 -20.93
CA LYS A 66 7.96 -10.22 -21.53
C LYS A 66 9.37 -9.74 -21.25
N GLU A 67 10.18 -10.61 -20.64
CA GLU A 67 11.59 -10.32 -20.36
C GLU A 67 12.49 -11.22 -21.19
N GLU A 68 13.65 -10.67 -21.56
CA GLU A 68 14.78 -11.41 -22.12
C GLU A 68 16.06 -10.92 -21.46
N TYR A 69 16.90 -11.85 -20.98
CA TYR A 69 18.18 -11.46 -20.38
C TYR A 69 19.26 -12.52 -20.53
N LYS A 70 20.53 -12.08 -20.40
CA LYS A 70 21.70 -12.95 -20.22
C LYS A 70 22.41 -12.60 -18.93
N LEU A 71 22.90 -13.63 -18.22
CA LEU A 71 23.68 -13.47 -17.00
C LEU A 71 25.17 -13.68 -17.28
N GLY A 72 26.00 -12.91 -16.57
CA GLY A 72 27.44 -13.13 -16.50
C GLY A 72 27.80 -14.31 -15.58
N ALA A 73 29.08 -14.64 -15.52
CA ALA A 73 29.60 -15.68 -14.65
C ALA A 73 29.38 -15.38 -13.16
N ASP A 74 29.18 -14.10 -12.80
CA ASP A 74 28.87 -13.65 -11.44
C ASP A 74 27.38 -13.70 -11.08
N GLY A 75 26.52 -14.19 -12.01
CA GLY A 75 25.09 -14.33 -11.83
C GLY A 75 24.30 -13.02 -11.96
N THR A 76 24.92 -11.90 -12.37
CA THR A 76 24.24 -10.62 -12.61
C THR A 76 23.96 -10.40 -14.09
N PHE A 77 23.07 -9.44 -14.40
CA PHE A 77 22.71 -9.14 -15.78
C PHE A 77 23.90 -8.62 -16.59
N VAL A 78 24.12 -9.21 -17.76
CA VAL A 78 24.94 -8.66 -18.85
C VAL A 78 24.08 -7.89 -19.83
N THR A 79 22.94 -8.47 -20.20
CA THR A 79 21.88 -7.81 -20.95
C THR A 79 20.54 -8.07 -20.28
N TYR A 80 19.64 -7.09 -20.34
CA TYR A 80 18.28 -7.23 -19.86
C TYR A 80 17.37 -6.37 -20.74
N HIS A 81 16.22 -6.90 -21.10
CA HIS A 81 15.18 -6.17 -21.83
C HIS A 81 13.81 -6.67 -21.36
N VAL A 82 12.92 -5.76 -21.04
CA VAL A 82 11.51 -6.04 -20.71
C VAL A 82 10.61 -5.15 -21.54
N THR A 83 9.52 -5.73 -22.03
CA THR A 83 8.45 -5.02 -22.77
C THR A 83 7.09 -5.48 -22.29
N GLY A 84 6.08 -4.61 -22.45
CA GLY A 84 4.69 -4.97 -22.13
C GLY A 84 3.85 -3.80 -21.69
N THR A 85 2.98 -4.09 -20.70
CA THR A 85 2.09 -3.08 -20.11
C THR A 85 2.07 -3.19 -18.59
N SER A 86 1.98 -2.04 -17.93
CA SER A 86 1.83 -1.92 -16.48
C SER A 86 0.42 -2.35 -16.03
N GLU A 87 0.17 -2.26 -14.73
CA GLU A 87 -1.11 -2.60 -14.10
C GLU A 87 -2.31 -1.86 -14.71
N ILE A 88 -2.16 -0.60 -15.12
CA ILE A 88 -3.25 0.25 -15.67
C ILE A 88 -3.03 0.56 -17.15
N GLY A 89 -2.10 -0.14 -17.81
CA GLY A 89 -1.92 -0.10 -19.26
C GLY A 89 -0.91 0.90 -19.79
N ALA A 90 -0.08 1.54 -18.95
CA ALA A 90 1.09 2.27 -19.44
C ALA A 90 2.07 1.31 -20.14
N PRO A 91 2.74 1.72 -21.21
CA PRO A 91 3.75 0.89 -21.86
C PRO A 91 4.95 0.67 -20.95
N VAL A 92 5.49 -0.53 -20.95
CA VAL A 92 6.76 -0.88 -20.34
C VAL A 92 7.76 -1.22 -21.44
N ASP A 93 8.90 -0.53 -21.45
CA ASP A 93 10.03 -0.78 -22.35
C ASP A 93 11.30 -0.35 -21.62
N GLU A 94 12.08 -1.34 -21.14
CA GLU A 94 13.28 -1.09 -20.37
C GLU A 94 14.42 -2.01 -20.81
N SER A 95 15.61 -1.45 -20.97
CA SER A 95 16.81 -2.17 -21.37
C SER A 95 18.00 -1.83 -20.47
N PHE A 96 18.88 -2.82 -20.28
CA PHE A 96 20.16 -2.67 -19.60
C PHE A 96 21.22 -3.47 -20.34
N ALA A 97 22.43 -2.93 -20.39
CA ALA A 97 23.60 -3.66 -20.87
C ALA A 97 24.86 -3.32 -20.06
N ARG A 98 25.75 -4.32 -19.90
CA ARG A 98 27.06 -4.21 -19.29
C ARG A 98 28.14 -4.47 -20.33
N GLU A 99 29.03 -3.50 -20.51
CA GLU A 99 30.19 -3.55 -21.42
C GLU A 99 31.48 -3.35 -20.60
N GLY A 100 32.07 -4.47 -20.17
CA GLY A 100 33.25 -4.44 -19.30
C GLY A 100 32.94 -3.86 -17.91
N ASP A 101 33.55 -2.72 -17.60
CA ASP A 101 33.37 -1.97 -16.37
C ASP A 101 32.38 -0.81 -16.49
N LYS A 102 31.66 -0.72 -17.59
CA LYS A 102 30.59 0.26 -17.85
C LYS A 102 29.23 -0.42 -17.95
N VAL A 103 28.21 0.25 -17.42
CA VAL A 103 26.80 -0.14 -17.59
C VAL A 103 25.99 1.03 -18.10
N HIS A 104 24.99 0.72 -18.88
CA HIS A 104 23.99 1.69 -19.33
C HIS A 104 22.59 1.09 -19.28
N TRP A 105 21.59 1.93 -18.99
CA TRP A 105 20.19 1.54 -18.97
C TRP A 105 19.31 2.63 -19.56
N LYS A 106 18.16 2.20 -20.02
CA LYS A 106 17.11 3.09 -20.52
C LYS A 106 15.76 2.42 -20.25
N SER A 107 14.87 3.14 -19.60
CA SER A 107 13.46 2.80 -19.44
C SER A 107 12.56 3.87 -20.05
N THR A 108 11.25 3.72 -19.91
CA THR A 108 10.28 4.79 -20.22
C THR A 108 10.40 5.97 -19.25
N SER A 109 10.90 5.73 -18.03
CA SER A 109 10.96 6.73 -16.96
C SER A 109 12.34 7.34 -16.73
N ASP A 110 13.42 6.60 -16.99
CA ASP A 110 14.77 7.07 -16.78
C ASP A 110 15.79 6.50 -17.79
N LYS A 111 16.98 7.06 -17.76
CA LYS A 111 18.16 6.52 -18.44
C LYS A 111 19.42 6.92 -17.70
N GLY A 112 20.46 6.10 -17.81
CA GLY A 112 21.73 6.43 -17.19
C GLY A 112 22.87 5.56 -17.68
N GLU A 113 24.08 5.97 -17.30
CA GLU A 113 25.31 5.20 -17.45
C GLU A 113 26.19 5.42 -16.21
N GLN A 114 26.94 4.41 -15.82
CA GLN A 114 27.92 4.54 -14.73
C GLN A 114 29.01 3.49 -14.84
N PRO A 115 30.21 3.74 -14.28
CA PRO A 115 31.22 2.73 -14.10
C PRO A 115 30.78 1.73 -13.02
N VAL A 116 31.10 0.44 -13.20
CA VAL A 116 30.83 -0.63 -12.22
C VAL A 116 32.09 -1.43 -12.00
N GLN A 117 32.57 -1.45 -10.76
CA GLN A 117 33.69 -2.30 -10.35
C GLN A 117 33.16 -3.55 -9.63
N GLY A 118 33.55 -4.72 -10.12
CA GLY A 118 33.11 -5.99 -9.55
C GLY A 118 31.66 -6.35 -9.85
N THR A 119 31.08 -7.14 -8.95
CA THR A 119 29.70 -7.66 -9.08
C THR A 119 28.69 -6.64 -8.58
N ALA A 120 27.73 -6.27 -9.41
CA ALA A 120 26.59 -5.43 -9.05
C ALA A 120 25.36 -5.84 -9.88
N LEU A 121 24.18 -5.76 -9.29
CA LEU A 121 22.92 -6.17 -9.91
C LEU A 121 22.10 -4.96 -10.33
N TYR A 122 21.67 -4.94 -11.59
CA TYR A 122 20.69 -3.96 -12.06
C TYR A 122 19.30 -4.26 -11.49
N THR A 123 18.62 -3.22 -10.99
CA THR A 123 17.24 -3.30 -10.52
C THR A 123 16.31 -2.67 -11.54
N PRO A 124 15.59 -3.46 -12.36
CA PRO A 124 14.65 -2.92 -13.32
C PRO A 124 13.44 -2.27 -12.64
N LEU A 125 12.89 -1.23 -13.28
CA LEU A 125 11.65 -0.57 -12.85
C LEU A 125 10.41 -1.34 -13.28
N GLY A 126 10.46 -1.98 -14.44
CA GLY A 126 9.35 -2.71 -15.04
C GLY A 126 9.49 -4.24 -14.98
N GLY A 127 10.30 -4.78 -14.06
CA GLY A 127 10.63 -6.20 -14.02
C GLY A 127 9.53 -7.12 -13.50
N THR A 128 9.68 -8.42 -13.79
CA THR A 128 8.82 -9.50 -13.28
C THR A 128 9.35 -10.02 -11.93
N PRO A 129 8.58 -10.85 -11.20
CA PRO A 129 9.06 -11.56 -10.01
C PRO A 129 10.32 -12.42 -10.25
N GLN A 130 10.66 -12.74 -11.49
CA GLN A 130 11.90 -13.45 -11.83
C GLN A 130 13.17 -12.67 -11.42
N GLY A 131 13.10 -11.34 -11.33
CA GLY A 131 14.19 -10.52 -10.81
C GLY A 131 14.64 -10.92 -9.39
N LEU A 132 13.72 -11.40 -8.54
CA LEU A 132 14.05 -11.96 -7.21
C LEU A 132 14.90 -13.22 -7.33
N SER A 133 14.62 -14.09 -8.31
CA SER A 133 15.42 -15.29 -8.55
C SER A 133 16.86 -14.96 -8.91
N VAL A 134 17.07 -13.97 -9.79
CA VAL A 134 18.41 -13.50 -10.17
C VAL A 134 19.14 -12.89 -8.97
N ALA A 135 18.45 -12.05 -8.20
CA ALA A 135 19.01 -11.42 -7.00
C ALA A 135 19.45 -12.46 -5.96
N ILE A 136 18.64 -13.49 -5.71
CA ILE A 136 18.91 -14.55 -4.74
C ILE A 136 20.11 -15.39 -5.19
N ALA A 137 20.17 -15.79 -6.46
CA ALA A 137 21.28 -16.55 -7.01
C ALA A 137 22.62 -15.77 -6.94
N ALA A 138 22.59 -14.48 -7.29
CA ALA A 138 23.74 -13.61 -7.20
C ALA A 138 24.23 -13.41 -5.75
N LEU A 139 23.31 -13.22 -4.79
CA LEU A 139 23.62 -13.09 -3.36
C LEU A 139 24.16 -14.38 -2.75
N ALA A 140 23.67 -15.55 -3.15
CA ALA A 140 24.14 -16.84 -2.63
C ALA A 140 25.64 -17.08 -2.88
N ASN A 141 26.21 -16.45 -3.90
CA ASN A 141 27.63 -16.50 -4.24
C ASN A 141 28.48 -15.46 -3.49
N ARG A 142 27.88 -14.63 -2.59
CA ARG A 142 28.57 -13.56 -1.86
C ARG A 142 28.95 -13.98 -0.45
N VAL A 143 30.22 -13.88 -0.12
CA VAL A 143 30.74 -14.21 1.22
C VAL A 143 30.26 -13.20 2.28
N ASP A 144 30.13 -11.94 1.90
CA ASP A 144 29.67 -10.85 2.77
C ASP A 144 28.13 -10.73 2.87
N GLY A 145 27.39 -11.56 2.09
CA GLY A 145 25.93 -11.52 2.04
C GLY A 145 25.35 -10.20 1.52
N LYS A 146 26.15 -9.39 0.81
CA LYS A 146 25.76 -8.09 0.27
C LYS A 146 26.02 -8.01 -1.23
N LEU A 147 25.12 -7.36 -1.97
CA LEU A 147 25.21 -7.17 -3.41
C LEU A 147 24.90 -5.69 -3.74
N PRO A 148 25.89 -4.93 -4.25
CA PRO A 148 25.65 -3.59 -4.75
C PRO A 148 24.59 -3.59 -5.85
N LEU A 149 23.74 -2.56 -5.88
CA LEU A 149 22.68 -2.38 -6.85
C LEU A 149 23.02 -1.26 -7.85
N ILE A 150 22.49 -1.39 -9.05
CA ILE A 150 22.55 -0.39 -10.11
C ILE A 150 21.11 0.12 -10.34
N PRO A 151 20.88 1.43 -10.37
CA PRO A 151 21.87 2.53 -10.30
C PRO A 151 22.46 2.78 -8.90
N SER A 152 21.82 2.35 -7.83
CA SER A 152 22.27 2.62 -6.44
C SER A 152 21.65 1.68 -5.42
N GLY A 153 22.25 1.60 -4.25
CA GLY A 153 21.75 0.78 -3.13
C GLY A 153 22.60 -0.46 -2.89
N THR A 154 22.16 -1.26 -1.93
CA THR A 154 22.81 -2.54 -1.58
C THR A 154 21.75 -3.52 -1.13
N LEU A 155 21.71 -4.65 -1.78
CA LEU A 155 20.84 -5.76 -1.45
C LEU A 155 21.51 -6.65 -0.40
N SER A 156 20.74 -7.16 0.55
CA SER A 156 21.14 -8.22 1.43
C SER A 156 19.98 -9.16 1.73
N PHE A 157 20.26 -10.38 2.17
CA PHE A 157 19.20 -11.29 2.58
C PHE A 157 19.52 -11.97 3.91
N ARG A 158 18.46 -12.42 4.56
CA ARG A 158 18.52 -13.21 5.79
C ARG A 158 17.58 -14.39 5.68
N LYS A 159 18.07 -15.60 6.00
CA LYS A 159 17.23 -16.78 6.14
C LYS A 159 16.29 -16.63 7.34
N LEU A 160 15.03 -17.04 7.17
CA LEU A 160 14.00 -16.98 8.22
C LEU A 160 13.51 -18.36 8.66
N ALA A 161 13.28 -19.28 7.69
CA ALA A 161 12.71 -20.61 7.97
C ALA A 161 13.12 -21.62 6.89
N ASP A 162 12.97 -22.90 7.18
CA ASP A 162 13.03 -24.01 6.20
C ASP A 162 11.64 -24.66 6.12
N ALA A 163 11.31 -25.20 4.94
CA ALA A 163 10.13 -26.01 4.72
C ALA A 163 10.41 -27.15 3.76
N GLU A 164 9.57 -28.17 3.80
CA GLU A 164 9.51 -29.25 2.82
C GLU A 164 8.21 -29.15 2.04
N VAL A 165 8.31 -29.29 0.72
CA VAL A 165 7.18 -29.29 -0.22
C VAL A 165 7.19 -30.56 -1.03
N SER A 166 6.03 -30.96 -1.59
CA SER A 166 5.95 -32.23 -2.29
C SER A 166 5.11 -32.16 -3.56
N ASN A 167 5.58 -32.84 -4.60
CA ASN A 167 4.85 -33.03 -5.85
C ASN A 167 4.98 -34.47 -6.34
N GLY A 168 3.86 -35.17 -6.57
CA GLY A 168 3.86 -36.53 -7.10
C GLY A 168 4.65 -37.57 -6.30
N GLY A 169 4.82 -37.37 -4.98
CA GLY A 169 5.61 -38.22 -4.09
C GLY A 169 7.10 -37.87 -4.01
N ALA A 170 7.59 -36.92 -4.83
CA ALA A 170 8.94 -36.36 -4.67
C ALA A 170 8.87 -35.17 -3.68
N THR A 171 9.85 -35.13 -2.76
CA THR A 171 9.99 -34.01 -1.81
C THR A 171 11.12 -33.06 -2.22
N ARG A 172 10.96 -31.77 -1.91
CA ARG A 172 11.97 -30.72 -2.11
C ARG A 172 12.08 -29.86 -0.87
N GLN A 173 13.31 -29.52 -0.51
CA GLN A 173 13.58 -28.55 0.55
C GLN A 173 13.57 -27.13 -0.02
N VAL A 174 12.86 -26.24 0.66
CA VAL A 174 12.83 -24.80 0.37
C VAL A 174 13.14 -24.01 1.62
N GLN A 175 13.56 -22.76 1.46
CA GLN A 175 13.81 -21.85 2.57
C GLN A 175 13.13 -20.50 2.34
N LEU A 176 12.59 -19.93 3.40
CA LEU A 176 12.10 -18.56 3.43
C LEU A 176 13.27 -17.61 3.66
N VAL A 177 13.39 -16.60 2.82
CA VAL A 177 14.38 -15.53 2.97
C VAL A 177 13.68 -14.18 3.04
N ALA A 178 14.24 -13.24 3.82
CA ALA A 178 13.88 -11.82 3.79
C ALA A 178 14.97 -11.05 3.07
N ILE A 179 14.61 -10.34 2.02
CA ILE A 179 15.48 -9.53 1.17
C ILE A 179 15.28 -8.07 1.57
N THR A 180 16.39 -7.35 1.83
CA THR A 180 16.39 -5.93 2.20
C THR A 180 17.26 -5.12 1.26
N GLY A 181 16.98 -3.83 1.12
CA GLY A 181 17.67 -2.90 0.22
C GLY A 181 16.89 -2.58 -1.06
N ILE A 182 15.66 -3.10 -1.15
CA ILE A 182 14.66 -2.71 -2.15
C ILE A 182 13.40 -2.33 -1.38
N GLY A 183 12.95 -1.09 -1.50
CA GLY A 183 11.80 -0.58 -0.76
C GLY A 183 12.09 -0.26 0.71
N PHE A 184 11.04 0.03 1.47
CA PHE A 184 11.11 0.38 2.90
C PHE A 184 11.21 -0.83 3.82
N THR A 185 10.72 -1.97 3.38
CA THR A 185 10.48 -3.15 4.22
C THR A 185 11.09 -4.38 3.56
N PRO A 186 11.41 -5.44 4.34
CA PRO A 186 11.89 -6.67 3.76
C PRO A 186 10.87 -7.29 2.79
N THR A 187 11.32 -7.72 1.63
CA THR A 187 10.56 -8.58 0.73
C THR A 187 10.85 -10.02 1.09
N THR A 188 9.84 -10.82 1.39
CA THR A 188 10.00 -12.24 1.70
C THR A 188 9.75 -13.10 0.47
N ALA A 189 10.55 -14.16 0.30
CA ALA A 189 10.40 -15.11 -0.79
C ALA A 189 10.80 -16.51 -0.34
N TRP A 190 10.12 -17.52 -0.85
CA TRP A 190 10.50 -18.92 -0.75
C TRP A 190 11.45 -19.27 -1.90
N VAL A 191 12.59 -19.88 -1.59
CA VAL A 191 13.62 -20.22 -2.57
C VAL A 191 14.01 -21.69 -2.46
N THR A 192 14.46 -22.28 -3.56
CA THR A 192 14.96 -23.64 -3.56
C THR A 192 16.25 -23.72 -2.72
N LYS A 193 16.48 -24.88 -2.09
CA LYS A 193 17.65 -25.12 -1.24
C LYS A 193 18.64 -26.05 -1.97
N ASP A 194 19.13 -25.55 -3.07
CA ASP A 194 20.11 -26.26 -3.91
C ASP A 194 21.35 -25.38 -4.16
N ALA A 195 22.30 -25.87 -4.96
CA ALA A 195 23.56 -25.17 -5.26
C ALA A 195 23.35 -23.89 -6.06
N SER A 196 22.22 -23.75 -6.77
CA SER A 196 21.83 -22.55 -7.53
C SER A 196 20.41 -22.15 -7.11
N PRO A 197 20.26 -21.53 -5.93
CA PRO A 197 18.94 -21.22 -5.40
C PRO A 197 18.19 -20.27 -6.34
N ARG A 198 16.91 -20.56 -6.53
CA ARG A 198 16.00 -19.76 -7.36
C ARG A 198 14.68 -19.56 -6.66
N LEU A 199 13.89 -18.63 -7.14
CA LEU A 199 12.54 -18.43 -6.66
C LEU A 199 11.74 -19.75 -6.74
N PHE A 200 11.11 -20.12 -5.63
CA PHE A 200 10.16 -21.23 -5.55
C PHE A 200 8.73 -20.70 -5.42
N ALA A 201 8.52 -19.75 -4.50
CA ALA A 201 7.26 -19.03 -4.39
C ALA A 201 7.47 -17.61 -3.88
N PHE A 202 6.68 -16.68 -4.40
CA PHE A 202 6.49 -15.35 -3.86
C PHE A 202 5.06 -15.26 -3.30
N ILE A 203 4.94 -15.06 -1.98
CA ILE A 203 3.65 -15.04 -1.31
C ILE A 203 3.48 -13.67 -0.64
N PHE A 204 2.41 -12.97 -1.02
CA PHE A 204 1.90 -11.84 -0.29
C PHE A 204 0.71 -12.33 0.56
N PRO A 205 0.90 -12.52 1.88
CA PRO A 205 -0.05 -13.24 2.72
C PRO A 205 -1.47 -12.69 2.66
N GLY A 206 -2.43 -13.58 2.43
CA GLY A 206 -3.84 -13.24 2.30
C GLY A 206 -4.26 -12.71 0.93
N PHE A 207 -3.31 -12.42 0.01
CA PHE A 207 -3.61 -11.76 -1.26
C PHE A 207 -3.13 -12.55 -2.49
N LEU A 208 -1.83 -12.77 -2.64
CA LEU A 208 -1.21 -13.34 -3.84
C LEU A 208 -0.26 -14.48 -3.47
N GLN A 209 -0.33 -15.56 -4.26
CA GLN A 209 0.68 -16.63 -4.25
C GLN A 209 1.15 -16.87 -5.69
N LEU A 210 2.40 -16.54 -6.02
CA LEU A 210 3.09 -16.99 -7.21
C LEU A 210 3.92 -18.21 -6.81
N ILE A 211 3.55 -19.40 -7.23
CA ILE A 211 4.17 -20.67 -6.80
C ILE A 211 4.54 -21.55 -7.99
N GLU A 212 5.63 -22.32 -7.91
CA GLU A 212 6.04 -23.27 -8.93
C GLU A 212 4.91 -24.28 -9.22
N GLU A 213 4.59 -24.49 -10.51
CA GLU A 213 3.49 -25.32 -10.98
C GLU A 213 3.61 -26.75 -10.43
N GLY A 214 2.49 -27.29 -9.93
CA GLY A 214 2.42 -28.61 -9.29
C GLY A 214 2.64 -28.62 -7.78
N TYR A 215 2.97 -27.45 -7.18
CA TYR A 215 3.10 -27.28 -5.72
C TYR A 215 2.04 -26.37 -5.11
N GLU A 216 0.97 -26.07 -5.84
CA GLU A 216 -0.09 -25.15 -5.41
C GLU A 216 -0.72 -25.55 -4.07
N LYS A 217 -0.83 -26.86 -3.80
CA LYS A 217 -1.35 -27.40 -2.54
C LYS A 217 -0.50 -27.06 -1.31
N ASP A 218 0.79 -26.79 -1.51
CA ASP A 218 1.71 -26.43 -0.41
C ASP A 218 1.63 -24.92 -0.07
N GLY A 219 1.00 -24.10 -0.93
CA GLY A 219 0.95 -22.64 -0.79
C GLY A 219 0.39 -22.17 0.55
N ALA A 220 -0.72 -22.73 1.02
CA ALA A 220 -1.32 -22.38 2.31
C ALA A 220 -0.41 -22.71 3.50
N ALA A 221 0.31 -23.85 3.45
CA ALA A 221 1.25 -24.23 4.50
C ALA A 221 2.48 -23.31 4.52
N LEU A 222 3.01 -22.94 3.35
CA LEU A 222 4.10 -21.99 3.20
C LEU A 222 3.71 -20.61 3.71
N GLU A 223 2.52 -20.12 3.36
CA GLU A 223 1.99 -18.83 3.85
C GLU A 223 1.87 -18.84 5.37
N THR A 224 1.38 -19.92 5.97
CA THR A 224 1.27 -20.04 7.43
C THR A 224 2.65 -19.96 8.10
N GLN A 225 3.65 -20.65 7.57
CA GLN A 225 5.02 -20.59 8.10
C GLN A 225 5.65 -19.21 7.89
N GLN A 226 5.39 -18.56 6.75
CA GLN A 226 5.85 -17.21 6.47
C GLN A 226 5.26 -16.21 7.48
N LYS A 227 3.94 -16.24 7.74
CA LYS A 227 3.28 -15.41 8.76
C LYS A 227 3.92 -15.58 10.15
N VAL A 228 4.30 -16.81 10.53
CA VAL A 228 4.99 -17.06 11.81
C VAL A 228 6.40 -16.43 11.83
N ALA A 229 7.15 -16.53 10.73
CA ALA A 229 8.48 -15.95 10.64
C ALA A 229 8.44 -14.40 10.61
N GLU A 230 7.53 -13.82 9.83
CA GLU A 230 7.32 -12.36 9.77
C GLU A 230 6.87 -11.78 11.10
N LYS A 231 5.96 -12.47 11.81
CA LYS A 231 5.54 -12.07 13.17
C LYS A 231 6.72 -11.91 14.14
N LYS A 232 7.74 -12.78 14.06
CA LYS A 232 8.96 -12.64 14.90
C LYS A 232 9.77 -11.39 14.54
N LEU A 233 9.87 -11.07 13.23
CA LEU A 233 10.58 -9.87 12.79
C LEU A 233 9.86 -8.59 13.25
N LEU A 234 8.56 -8.55 13.06
CA LEU A 234 7.69 -7.43 13.44
C LEU A 234 7.65 -7.24 14.95
N GLY A 235 7.58 -8.35 15.72
CA GLY A 235 7.65 -8.32 17.18
C GLY A 235 8.97 -7.74 17.70
N ALA A 236 10.11 -8.16 17.12
CA ALA A 236 11.42 -7.61 17.46
C ALA A 236 11.53 -6.12 17.10
N MET A 237 10.89 -5.68 16.01
CA MET A 237 10.82 -4.26 15.63
C MET A 237 9.98 -3.47 16.64
N GLN A 238 8.81 -4.00 17.03
CA GLN A 238 7.97 -3.42 18.07
C GLN A 238 8.70 -3.30 19.42
N GLU A 239 9.36 -4.35 19.88
CA GLU A 239 10.12 -4.34 21.15
C GLU A 239 11.25 -3.29 21.14
N ARG A 240 11.90 -3.08 19.99
CA ARG A 240 12.98 -2.11 19.87
C ARG A 240 12.50 -0.66 19.81
N LEU A 241 11.37 -0.40 19.15
CA LEU A 241 10.91 0.95 18.81
C LEU A 241 9.81 1.49 19.75
N ALA A 242 9.21 0.63 20.56
CA ALA A 242 8.23 1.06 21.56
C ALA A 242 8.91 1.38 22.88
N HIS A 243 8.77 2.61 23.35
CA HIS A 243 9.28 3.07 24.63
C HIS A 243 8.14 3.10 25.67
N PRO A 244 8.13 2.18 26.66
CA PRO A 244 7.05 2.14 27.66
C PRO A 244 6.98 3.41 28.50
N LEU A 245 5.77 3.92 28.71
CA LEU A 245 5.46 5.04 29.61
C LEU A 245 4.71 4.51 30.87
N ALA A 246 5.40 3.65 31.60
CA ALA A 246 4.82 3.04 32.80
C ALA A 246 4.51 4.06 33.90
N GLY A 247 3.30 4.02 34.47
CA GLY A 247 2.84 4.97 35.47
C GLY A 247 2.24 6.23 34.89
N THR A 248 2.54 7.38 35.51
CA THR A 248 2.02 8.68 35.05
C THR A 248 2.99 9.36 34.09
N THR A 249 2.48 9.94 33.03
CA THR A 249 3.23 10.76 32.06
C THR A 249 2.68 12.17 32.02
N LEU A 250 3.53 13.15 32.13
CA LEU A 250 3.20 14.57 32.06
C LEU A 250 3.80 15.20 30.80
N ILE A 251 2.94 15.62 29.86
CA ILE A 251 3.36 16.47 28.73
C ILE A 251 3.17 17.92 29.17
N ARG A 252 4.27 18.66 29.27
CA ARG A 252 4.29 20.05 29.70
C ARG A 252 4.42 21.04 28.56
N ASN A 253 3.80 22.21 28.74
CA ASN A 253 4.00 23.37 27.88
C ASN A 253 3.69 23.08 26.39
N ALA A 254 2.59 22.32 26.13
CA ALA A 254 2.10 21.99 24.81
C ALA A 254 0.95 22.93 24.40
N ARG A 255 0.96 23.40 23.16
CA ARG A 255 -0.21 24.10 22.59
C ARG A 255 -1.20 23.05 22.06
N ILE A 256 -2.33 22.90 22.73
CA ILE A 256 -3.32 21.87 22.41
C ILE A 256 -4.19 22.30 21.25
N PHE A 257 -4.28 21.44 20.22
CA PHE A 257 -5.25 21.58 19.16
C PHE A 257 -6.63 21.02 19.59
N ASP A 258 -7.62 21.90 19.66
CA ASP A 258 -9.05 21.53 19.83
C ASP A 258 -9.57 21.07 18.47
N SER A 259 -9.59 19.74 18.29
CA SER A 259 -9.98 19.13 16.99
C SER A 259 -11.47 19.24 16.68
N GLU A 260 -12.33 19.45 17.68
CA GLU A 260 -13.76 19.69 17.48
C GLU A 260 -14.02 21.09 16.95
N LYS A 261 -13.29 22.10 17.45
CA LYS A 261 -13.46 23.50 17.03
C LYS A 261 -12.49 23.96 15.96
N ALA A 262 -11.54 23.11 15.55
CA ALA A 262 -10.44 23.43 14.64
C ALA A 262 -9.68 24.70 15.10
N THR A 263 -9.30 24.77 16.37
CA THR A 263 -8.58 25.92 16.96
C THR A 263 -7.39 25.47 17.79
N LEU A 264 -6.34 26.29 17.81
CA LEU A 264 -5.16 26.06 18.64
C LEU A 264 -5.28 26.85 19.93
N GLY A 265 -5.15 26.15 21.08
CA GLY A 265 -5.18 26.73 22.42
C GLY A 265 -3.83 27.29 22.87
N ALA A 266 -3.84 27.88 24.08
CA ALA A 266 -2.64 28.31 24.79
C ALA A 266 -1.82 27.11 25.28
N ALA A 267 -0.58 27.40 25.77
CA ALA A 267 0.27 26.39 26.38
C ALA A 267 -0.44 25.74 27.58
N SER A 268 -0.44 24.41 27.62
CA SER A 268 -1.13 23.61 28.62
C SER A 268 -0.26 22.42 29.04
N ASP A 269 -0.58 21.85 30.19
CA ASP A 269 -0.01 20.61 30.70
C ASP A 269 -1.06 19.49 30.58
N VAL A 270 -0.67 18.31 30.07
CA VAL A 270 -1.54 17.13 29.93
C VAL A 270 -0.96 16.00 30.76
N LEU A 271 -1.73 15.51 31.71
CA LEU A 271 -1.35 14.37 32.54
C LEU A 271 -2.07 13.09 32.08
N ILE A 272 -1.28 12.05 31.88
CA ILE A 272 -1.70 10.75 31.36
C ILE A 272 -1.44 9.68 32.40
N GLU A 273 -2.39 8.77 32.61
CA GLU A 273 -2.25 7.57 33.43
C GLU A 273 -3.09 6.44 32.85
N ASN A 274 -2.56 5.23 32.87
CA ASN A 274 -3.26 4.04 32.34
C ASN A 274 -3.78 4.25 30.91
N SER A 275 -2.95 4.81 30.02
CA SER A 275 -3.28 5.09 28.62
C SER A 275 -4.38 6.15 28.42
N ARG A 276 -4.77 6.90 29.47
CA ARG A 276 -5.85 7.90 29.38
C ARG A 276 -5.41 9.27 29.90
N ILE A 277 -5.96 10.31 29.30
CA ILE A 277 -5.81 11.69 29.76
C ILE A 277 -6.62 11.84 31.05
N ILE A 278 -5.95 12.13 32.17
CA ILE A 278 -6.61 12.28 33.47
C ILE A 278 -6.81 13.73 33.89
N SER A 279 -6.01 14.66 33.33
CA SER A 279 -6.24 16.11 33.50
C SER A 279 -5.55 16.93 32.40
N ILE A 280 -6.09 18.12 32.17
CA ILE A 280 -5.53 19.17 31.36
C ILE A 280 -5.56 20.44 32.21
N SER A 281 -4.44 21.15 32.30
CA SER A 281 -4.31 22.39 33.10
C SER A 281 -3.48 23.42 32.35
N ASP A 282 -3.48 24.67 32.81
CA ASP A 282 -2.66 25.73 32.24
C ASP A 282 -1.17 25.36 32.33
N GLY A 283 -0.38 25.78 31.35
CA GLY A 283 1.03 25.42 31.24
C GLY A 283 1.84 25.79 32.48
N GLY A 284 2.57 24.83 33.01
CA GLY A 284 3.39 24.96 34.23
C GLY A 284 2.61 24.92 35.53
N THR A 285 1.31 24.68 35.53
CA THR A 285 0.50 24.64 36.76
C THR A 285 0.30 23.25 37.34
N GLU A 286 0.52 22.18 36.56
CA GLU A 286 0.43 20.81 37.07
C GLU A 286 1.54 20.53 38.10
N LYS A 287 1.15 20.15 39.31
CA LYS A 287 2.04 19.89 40.45
C LYS A 287 2.24 18.42 40.80
N ARG A 288 1.45 17.53 40.21
CA ARG A 288 1.59 16.10 40.48
C ARG A 288 2.91 15.59 39.94
N LYS A 289 3.60 14.76 40.70
CA LYS A 289 4.79 14.05 40.22
C LYS A 289 4.37 13.04 39.18
N ALA A 290 5.06 13.06 38.04
CA ALA A 290 4.91 12.06 37.00
C ALA A 290 6.15 11.17 36.95
N ALA A 291 5.96 9.90 36.55
CA ALA A 291 7.06 8.97 36.32
C ALA A 291 7.86 9.37 35.08
N HIS A 292 7.18 9.95 34.09
CA HIS A 292 7.77 10.45 32.87
C HIS A 292 7.35 11.90 32.62
N VAL A 293 8.29 12.74 32.20
CA VAL A 293 8.03 14.14 31.85
C VAL A 293 8.52 14.42 30.44
N ILE A 294 7.60 14.89 29.60
CA ILE A 294 7.85 15.32 28.21
C ILE A 294 7.69 16.84 28.17
N ASP A 295 8.76 17.58 27.93
CA ASP A 295 8.66 19.01 27.71
C ASP A 295 8.38 19.28 26.24
N ALA A 296 7.17 19.71 25.94
CA ALA A 296 6.76 20.02 24.56
C ALA A 296 7.47 21.28 24.00
N GLY A 297 8.00 22.16 24.86
CA GLY A 297 8.71 23.37 24.43
C GLY A 297 7.85 24.31 23.58
N GLY A 298 6.54 24.34 23.79
CA GLY A 298 5.59 25.15 23.01
C GLY A 298 5.16 24.55 21.68
N ARG A 299 5.52 23.29 21.39
CA ARG A 299 5.07 22.57 20.20
C ARG A 299 3.56 22.35 20.20
N VAL A 300 3.02 22.06 19.03
CA VAL A 300 1.60 21.73 18.89
C VAL A 300 1.36 20.26 19.25
N LEU A 301 0.41 20.03 20.15
CA LEU A 301 -0.08 18.71 20.52
C LEU A 301 -1.43 18.48 19.87
N LEU A 302 -1.52 17.45 19.01
CA LEU A 302 -2.75 17.05 18.34
C LEU A 302 -3.18 15.64 18.82
N PRO A 303 -4.47 15.31 18.71
CA PRO A 303 -4.86 13.90 18.68
C PRO A 303 -4.10 13.19 17.57
N GLY A 304 -3.81 11.91 17.72
CA GLY A 304 -3.24 11.13 16.64
C GLY A 304 -4.13 11.12 15.40
N LEU A 305 -3.52 11.14 14.23
CA LEU A 305 -4.21 11.22 12.95
C LEU A 305 -4.92 9.90 12.62
N PHE A 306 -5.98 10.02 11.81
CA PHE A 306 -6.74 8.91 11.24
C PHE A 306 -6.51 8.85 9.74
N ASP A 307 -6.06 7.69 9.25
CA ASP A 307 -6.16 7.35 7.84
C ASP A 307 -7.43 6.51 7.62
N MET A 308 -8.42 7.10 6.97
CA MET A 308 -9.75 6.49 6.83
C MET A 308 -9.87 5.56 5.63
N HIS A 309 -8.77 5.35 4.89
CA HIS A 309 -8.71 4.40 3.77
C HIS A 309 -7.33 3.75 3.67
N ALA A 310 -7.17 2.65 4.35
CA ALA A 310 -5.99 1.83 4.27
C ALA A 310 -6.35 0.37 3.90
N HIS A 311 -5.39 -0.35 3.35
CA HIS A 311 -5.38 -1.79 3.19
C HIS A 311 -4.18 -2.31 3.96
N PHE A 312 -4.37 -2.60 5.25
CA PHE A 312 -3.29 -2.76 6.21
C PHE A 312 -2.44 -4.01 5.94
N GLY A 313 -1.18 -3.77 5.61
CA GLY A 313 -0.13 -4.78 5.66
C GLY A 313 0.65 -4.71 6.99
N PRO A 314 1.22 -5.81 7.47
CA PRO A 314 1.87 -5.83 8.78
C PRO A 314 3.12 -4.95 8.86
N TRP A 315 3.70 -4.61 7.71
CA TRP A 315 4.89 -3.74 7.59
C TRP A 315 4.55 -2.25 7.52
N ASP A 316 3.27 -1.88 7.27
CA ASP A 316 2.83 -0.49 7.11
C ASP A 316 2.74 0.26 8.44
N GLY A 317 2.65 -0.49 9.54
CA GLY A 317 2.43 0.08 10.87
C GLY A 317 3.49 1.08 11.31
N GLY A 318 4.76 0.82 10.98
CA GLY A 318 5.87 1.75 11.23
C GLY A 318 5.69 3.07 10.47
N LEU A 319 5.39 3.01 9.18
CA LEU A 319 5.18 4.19 8.33
C LEU A 319 4.00 5.03 8.83
N HIS A 320 2.88 4.39 9.21
CA HIS A 320 1.74 5.08 9.80
C HIS A 320 2.13 5.82 11.09
N LEU A 321 2.79 5.12 12.04
CA LEU A 321 3.16 5.73 13.32
C LEU A 321 4.18 6.85 13.15
N ALA A 322 5.20 6.68 12.29
CA ALA A 322 6.18 7.73 12.00
C ALA A 322 5.52 9.00 11.45
N ALA A 323 4.46 8.86 10.66
CA ALA A 323 3.68 9.99 10.14
C ALA A 323 2.64 10.54 11.13
N GLY A 324 2.57 10.04 12.37
CA GLY A 324 1.60 10.48 13.36
C GLY A 324 0.20 9.86 13.23
N VAL A 325 0.04 8.84 12.39
CA VAL A 325 -1.23 8.12 12.21
C VAL A 325 -1.34 7.06 13.31
N THR A 326 -2.22 7.29 14.28
CA THR A 326 -2.45 6.37 15.40
C THR A 326 -3.68 5.48 15.23
N SER A 327 -4.50 5.77 14.22
CA SER A 327 -5.67 4.96 13.88
C SER A 327 -5.82 4.88 12.36
N ILE A 328 -6.20 3.70 11.87
CA ILE A 328 -6.53 3.48 10.46
C ILE A 328 -7.89 2.80 10.35
N ARG A 329 -8.58 3.04 9.25
CA ARG A 329 -9.71 2.23 8.84
C ARG A 329 -9.28 1.33 7.69
N ASP A 330 -9.29 0.03 7.92
CA ASP A 330 -8.98 -0.96 6.88
C ASP A 330 -10.22 -1.15 5.99
N MET A 331 -10.11 -0.78 4.73
CA MET A 331 -11.22 -0.74 3.77
C MET A 331 -11.33 -1.99 2.89
N GLY A 332 -10.62 -3.05 3.22
CA GLY A 332 -10.73 -4.34 2.56
C GLY A 332 -9.46 -5.16 2.72
N ASN A 333 -9.60 -6.35 3.23
CA ASN A 333 -8.51 -7.27 3.49
C ASN A 333 -9.03 -8.70 3.52
N ASN A 334 -8.14 -9.69 3.54
CA ASN A 334 -8.54 -11.05 3.89
C ASN A 334 -9.02 -11.06 5.36
N ASN A 335 -10.24 -11.57 5.59
CA ASN A 335 -10.91 -11.50 6.88
C ASN A 335 -10.09 -12.14 8.01
N GLU A 336 -9.54 -13.33 7.80
CA GLU A 336 -8.75 -14.04 8.81
C GLU A 336 -7.43 -13.31 9.11
N THR A 337 -6.75 -12.85 8.07
CA THR A 337 -5.49 -12.11 8.19
C THR A 337 -5.70 -10.79 8.93
N LEU A 338 -6.76 -10.04 8.63
CA LEU A 338 -7.07 -8.79 9.32
C LEU A 338 -7.39 -9.01 10.80
N GLN A 339 -8.17 -10.05 11.15
CA GLN A 339 -8.45 -10.38 12.54
C GLN A 339 -7.17 -10.74 13.31
N GLN A 340 -6.21 -11.42 12.66
CA GLN A 340 -4.90 -11.70 13.27
C GLN A 340 -4.10 -10.41 13.52
N PHE A 341 -4.11 -9.45 12.61
CA PHE A 341 -3.43 -8.16 12.80
C PHE A 341 -4.07 -7.34 13.93
N ILE A 342 -5.40 -7.29 13.99
CA ILE A 342 -6.14 -6.63 15.07
C ILE A 342 -5.77 -7.25 16.43
N ALA A 343 -5.75 -8.57 16.54
CA ALA A 343 -5.36 -9.25 17.77
C ALA A 343 -3.90 -8.98 18.18
N GLN A 344 -2.98 -8.90 17.22
CA GLN A 344 -1.58 -8.57 17.49
C GLN A 344 -1.41 -7.10 17.90
N GLU A 345 -2.15 -6.17 17.28
CA GLU A 345 -2.16 -4.75 17.67
C GLU A 345 -2.68 -4.61 19.12
N GLN A 346 -3.83 -5.21 19.42
CA GLN A 346 -4.45 -5.13 20.74
C GLN A 346 -3.58 -5.75 21.86
N SER A 347 -2.85 -6.81 21.57
CA SER A 347 -1.88 -7.40 22.51
C SER A 347 -0.58 -6.62 22.62
N GLY A 348 -0.36 -5.60 21.78
CA GLY A 348 0.88 -4.83 21.71
C GLY A 348 2.06 -5.58 21.09
N ALA A 349 1.81 -6.66 20.38
CA ALA A 349 2.83 -7.48 19.70
C ALA A 349 3.21 -6.97 18.31
N LEU A 350 2.45 -6.01 17.77
CA LEU A 350 2.67 -5.44 16.43
C LEU A 350 2.88 -3.93 16.52
N LEU A 351 3.89 -3.42 15.82
CA LEU A 351 4.07 -1.98 15.58
C LEU A 351 2.98 -1.52 14.61
N ALA A 352 1.90 -0.98 15.13
CA ALA A 352 0.73 -0.65 14.32
C ALA A 352 -0.08 0.49 14.93
N PRO A 353 -0.79 1.29 14.12
CA PRO A 353 -1.92 2.10 14.57
C PRO A 353 -3.06 1.22 15.06
N HIS A 354 -4.07 1.80 15.69
CA HIS A 354 -5.32 1.11 15.99
C HIS A 354 -6.07 0.81 14.68
N VAL A 355 -6.42 -0.46 14.47
CA VAL A 355 -7.05 -0.91 13.22
C VAL A 355 -8.57 -1.02 13.41
N ILE A 356 -9.32 -0.27 12.63
CA ILE A 356 -10.78 -0.27 12.58
C ILE A 356 -11.19 -0.97 11.28
N PRO A 357 -11.83 -2.15 11.32
CA PRO A 357 -12.13 -2.91 10.12
C PRO A 357 -13.40 -2.42 9.41
N ALA A 358 -13.41 -2.49 8.06
CA ALA A 358 -14.60 -2.44 7.24
C ALA A 358 -14.82 -3.79 6.54
N GLY A 359 -16.05 -4.27 6.55
CA GLY A 359 -16.41 -5.57 5.98
C GLY A 359 -16.54 -5.52 4.48
N PHE A 360 -15.56 -6.04 3.74
CA PHE A 360 -15.51 -6.00 2.29
C PHE A 360 -16.47 -7.02 1.66
N ILE A 361 -17.38 -6.57 0.80
CA ILE A 361 -18.34 -7.41 0.06
C ILE A 361 -18.27 -7.09 -1.44
N GLU A 362 -17.86 -8.08 -2.22
CA GLU A 362 -17.76 -8.00 -3.66
C GLU A 362 -18.75 -8.97 -4.33
N GLY A 363 -19.14 -8.71 -5.57
CA GLY A 363 -19.96 -9.63 -6.38
C GLY A 363 -19.10 -10.60 -7.20
N ASP A 364 -19.59 -11.83 -7.37
CA ASP A 364 -18.92 -12.84 -8.21
C ASP A 364 -18.88 -12.38 -9.68
N SER A 365 -17.68 -12.17 -10.19
CA SER A 365 -17.44 -11.80 -11.59
C SER A 365 -15.97 -12.06 -11.99
N PRO A 366 -15.66 -12.13 -13.30
CA PRO A 366 -14.28 -12.22 -13.77
C PRO A 366 -13.40 -11.02 -13.37
N ASN A 367 -14.02 -9.88 -13.01
CA ASN A 367 -13.33 -8.66 -12.59
C ASN A 367 -13.46 -8.42 -11.08
N ALA A 368 -13.88 -9.42 -10.30
CA ALA A 368 -14.03 -9.28 -8.86
C ALA A 368 -12.67 -9.15 -8.17
N ALA A 369 -12.56 -8.19 -7.23
CA ALA A 369 -11.45 -8.15 -6.30
C ALA A 369 -11.58 -9.29 -5.28
N GLN A 370 -10.47 -9.98 -5.00
CA GLN A 370 -10.45 -11.17 -4.15
C GLN A 370 -10.04 -10.78 -2.71
N GLY A 371 -10.99 -10.18 -1.98
CA GLY A 371 -10.85 -9.85 -0.56
C GLY A 371 -12.19 -10.04 0.14
N GLY A 372 -12.23 -10.24 1.46
CA GLY A 372 -13.47 -10.39 2.20
C GLY A 372 -14.43 -11.48 1.66
N PHE A 373 -15.70 -11.12 1.50
CA PHE A 373 -16.71 -12.02 0.93
C PHE A 373 -17.01 -11.70 -0.54
N VAL A 374 -16.98 -12.72 -1.39
CA VAL A 374 -17.46 -12.66 -2.77
C VAL A 374 -18.82 -13.36 -2.85
N ILE A 375 -19.88 -12.61 -3.20
CA ILE A 375 -21.27 -13.06 -3.10
C ILE A 375 -21.96 -13.16 -4.46
N LYS A 376 -22.97 -14.03 -4.55
CA LYS A 376 -23.77 -14.25 -5.76
C LYS A 376 -25.23 -13.80 -5.63
N ASN A 377 -25.72 -13.70 -4.41
CA ASN A 377 -27.12 -13.45 -4.12
C ASN A 377 -27.33 -12.74 -2.78
N LEU A 378 -28.59 -12.37 -2.49
CA LEU A 378 -28.98 -11.64 -1.29
C LEU A 378 -28.70 -12.43 0.00
N ASP A 379 -28.91 -13.74 0.02
CA ASP A 379 -28.72 -14.54 1.24
C ASP A 379 -27.24 -14.60 1.61
N GLU A 380 -26.35 -14.77 0.62
CA GLU A 380 -24.89 -14.70 0.84
C GLU A 380 -24.44 -13.30 1.31
N ALA A 381 -25.03 -12.23 0.75
CA ALA A 381 -24.74 -10.88 1.18
C ALA A 381 -25.18 -10.62 2.63
N LYS A 382 -26.37 -11.10 3.02
CA LYS A 382 -26.84 -11.02 4.42
C LYS A 382 -25.96 -11.83 5.38
N HIS A 383 -25.53 -13.03 4.95
CA HIS A 383 -24.57 -13.82 5.73
C HIS A 383 -23.26 -13.07 5.95
N ALA A 384 -22.72 -12.40 4.92
CA ALA A 384 -21.53 -11.56 5.05
C ALA A 384 -21.74 -10.42 6.05
N VAL A 385 -22.86 -9.71 5.98
CA VAL A 385 -23.24 -8.66 6.95
C VAL A 385 -23.31 -9.19 8.36
N ASP A 386 -23.96 -10.36 8.58
CA ASP A 386 -24.06 -10.99 9.89
C ASP A 386 -22.69 -11.34 10.44
N TRP A 387 -21.84 -11.96 9.63
CA TRP A 387 -20.49 -12.31 10.04
C TRP A 387 -19.68 -11.06 10.47
N TYR A 388 -19.72 -9.98 9.68
CA TYR A 388 -19.03 -8.74 10.01
C TYR A 388 -19.57 -8.10 11.29
N HIS A 389 -20.88 -8.10 11.48
CA HIS A 389 -21.50 -7.60 12.70
C HIS A 389 -21.06 -8.40 13.93
N GLU A 390 -21.07 -9.73 13.87
CA GLU A 390 -20.64 -10.63 14.94
C GLU A 390 -19.17 -10.49 15.31
N HIS A 391 -18.33 -10.07 14.33
CA HIS A 391 -16.89 -9.81 14.54
C HIS A 391 -16.59 -8.33 14.87
N GLY A 392 -17.60 -7.53 15.16
CA GLY A 392 -17.44 -6.15 15.65
C GLY A 392 -17.07 -5.12 14.59
N TYR A 393 -17.32 -5.38 13.32
CA TYR A 393 -17.10 -4.42 12.27
C TYR A 393 -18.18 -3.32 12.31
N PRO A 394 -17.79 -2.01 12.34
CA PRO A 394 -18.76 -0.92 12.41
C PRO A 394 -19.46 -0.60 11.09
N GLN A 395 -18.96 -1.14 9.98
CA GLN A 395 -19.47 -0.88 8.64
C GLN A 395 -19.14 -2.00 7.66
N VAL A 396 -19.87 -2.02 6.53
CA VAL A 396 -19.53 -2.80 5.34
C VAL A 396 -19.04 -1.89 4.22
N LYS A 397 -18.14 -2.41 3.38
CA LYS A 397 -17.68 -1.80 2.13
C LYS A 397 -18.18 -2.61 0.94
N ILE A 398 -19.06 -2.03 0.15
CA ILE A 398 -19.53 -2.60 -1.12
C ILE A 398 -18.53 -2.28 -2.22
N TYR A 399 -18.33 -3.21 -3.17
CA TYR A 399 -17.35 -3.03 -4.22
C TYR A 399 -17.92 -3.16 -5.63
N ASN A 400 -17.06 -3.07 -6.66
CA ASN A 400 -17.41 -2.79 -8.06
C ASN A 400 -18.39 -3.77 -8.72
N SER A 401 -18.28 -5.08 -8.45
CA SER A 401 -19.12 -6.11 -9.09
C SER A 401 -20.35 -6.47 -8.26
N PHE A 402 -20.61 -5.77 -7.17
CA PHE A 402 -21.76 -6.04 -6.31
C PHE A 402 -23.07 -6.00 -7.13
N PRO A 403 -23.97 -6.99 -6.99
CA PRO A 403 -25.21 -7.04 -7.76
C PRO A 403 -26.15 -5.88 -7.41
N LYS A 404 -26.29 -4.89 -8.31
CA LYS A 404 -27.08 -3.67 -8.07
C LYS A 404 -28.52 -3.92 -7.64
N ALA A 405 -29.14 -5.01 -8.10
CA ALA A 405 -30.54 -5.32 -7.81
C ALA A 405 -30.82 -5.63 -6.33
N ILE A 406 -29.81 -6.06 -5.56
CA ILE A 406 -29.95 -6.38 -4.13
C ILE A 406 -29.39 -5.28 -3.23
N LEU A 407 -28.85 -4.20 -3.78
CA LEU A 407 -28.23 -3.13 -3.00
C LEU A 407 -29.18 -2.51 -1.97
N PRO A 408 -30.42 -2.10 -2.31
CA PRO A 408 -31.34 -1.53 -1.32
C PRO A 408 -31.64 -2.48 -0.15
N ASP A 409 -31.80 -3.78 -0.44
CA ASP A 409 -32.09 -4.79 0.60
C ASP A 409 -30.91 -5.00 1.55
N VAL A 410 -29.67 -4.99 1.02
CA VAL A 410 -28.45 -5.19 1.80
C VAL A 410 -28.13 -3.95 2.64
N THR A 411 -28.32 -2.75 2.09
CA THR A 411 -28.13 -1.51 2.85
C THR A 411 -29.12 -1.41 4.01
N ALA A 412 -30.41 -1.69 3.75
CA ALA A 412 -31.42 -1.73 4.81
C ALA A 412 -31.11 -2.81 5.88
N TYR A 413 -30.60 -3.97 5.46
CA TYR A 413 -30.21 -5.05 6.37
C TYR A 413 -29.02 -4.65 7.24
N ALA A 414 -27.97 -4.08 6.66
CA ALA A 414 -26.80 -3.58 7.40
C ALA A 414 -27.20 -2.48 8.41
N HIS A 415 -28.06 -1.55 8.01
CA HIS A 415 -28.62 -0.54 8.91
C HIS A 415 -29.42 -1.13 10.06
N SER A 416 -30.19 -2.21 9.83
CA SER A 416 -30.92 -2.92 10.89
C SER A 416 -30.01 -3.52 11.95
N LYS A 417 -28.76 -3.84 11.59
CA LYS A 417 -27.70 -4.30 12.48
C LYS A 417 -26.90 -3.12 13.11
N GLY A 418 -27.27 -1.89 12.81
CA GLY A 418 -26.55 -0.69 13.25
C GLY A 418 -25.23 -0.46 12.53
N MET A 419 -24.94 -1.14 11.43
CA MET A 419 -23.73 -0.95 10.62
C MET A 419 -23.92 0.15 9.56
N ARG A 420 -22.85 0.89 9.24
CA ARG A 420 -22.83 1.80 8.10
C ARG A 420 -22.56 1.06 6.80
N VAL A 421 -23.01 1.62 5.69
CA VAL A 421 -22.73 1.13 4.34
C VAL A 421 -21.93 2.17 3.58
N SER A 422 -20.82 1.73 3.02
CA SER A 422 -19.89 2.58 2.27
C SER A 422 -19.30 1.80 1.10
N GLY A 423 -18.59 2.45 0.22
CA GLY A 423 -17.85 1.72 -0.80
C GLY A 423 -17.69 2.44 -2.12
N HIS A 424 -17.32 1.65 -3.11
CA HIS A 424 -17.39 2.01 -4.51
C HIS A 424 -18.85 1.99 -4.98
N ILE A 425 -19.09 2.57 -6.12
CA ILE A 425 -20.40 2.47 -6.77
C ILE A 425 -20.43 1.19 -7.61
N PRO A 426 -21.38 0.27 -7.35
CA PRO A 426 -21.54 -0.93 -8.16
C PRO A 426 -21.69 -0.61 -9.65
N VAL A 427 -21.11 -1.46 -10.48
CA VAL A 427 -21.18 -1.30 -11.94
C VAL A 427 -22.61 -1.11 -12.45
N PHE A 428 -22.79 -0.23 -13.43
CA PHE A 428 -24.08 0.16 -14.02
C PHE A 428 -25.04 0.88 -13.06
N LEU A 429 -24.50 1.46 -11.95
CA LEU A 429 -25.16 2.44 -11.12
C LEU A 429 -24.41 3.78 -11.20
N ARG A 430 -25.11 4.83 -10.82
CA ARG A 430 -24.51 6.14 -10.53
C ARG A 430 -24.39 6.35 -9.03
N ALA A 431 -23.52 7.26 -8.62
CA ALA A 431 -23.36 7.59 -7.21
C ALA A 431 -24.68 8.07 -6.56
N GLN A 432 -25.49 8.83 -7.30
CA GLN A 432 -26.82 9.25 -6.82
C GLN A 432 -27.73 8.07 -6.49
N ASP A 433 -27.73 7.02 -7.33
CA ASP A 433 -28.58 5.84 -7.14
C ASP A 433 -28.15 5.09 -5.85
N ALA A 434 -26.84 4.92 -5.64
CA ALA A 434 -26.32 4.28 -4.44
C ALA A 434 -26.64 5.07 -3.15
N VAL A 435 -26.63 6.41 -3.22
CA VAL A 435 -27.04 7.27 -2.08
C VAL A 435 -28.53 7.12 -1.79
N GLU A 436 -29.37 7.07 -2.82
CA GLU A 436 -30.82 6.83 -2.67
C GLU A 436 -31.11 5.42 -2.14
N ASP A 437 -30.27 4.43 -2.49
CA ASP A 437 -30.32 3.04 -2.01
C ASP A 437 -29.72 2.88 -0.60
N GLY A 438 -29.24 3.95 0.06
CA GLY A 438 -28.87 3.94 1.46
C GLY A 438 -27.37 4.01 1.77
N TYR A 439 -26.50 4.40 0.85
CA TYR A 439 -25.10 4.63 1.17
C TYR A 439 -24.91 5.76 2.17
N ASP A 440 -24.18 5.48 3.25
CA ASP A 440 -23.75 6.48 4.24
C ASP A 440 -22.47 7.21 3.80
N GLU A 441 -21.65 6.58 2.93
CA GLU A 441 -20.36 7.14 2.54
C GLU A 441 -19.91 6.62 1.17
N ILE A 442 -19.33 7.50 0.35
CA ILE A 442 -18.71 7.15 -0.93
C ILE A 442 -17.20 7.32 -0.80
N GLN A 443 -16.45 6.27 -1.16
CA GLN A 443 -15.01 6.33 -1.32
C GLN A 443 -14.64 6.76 -2.73
N HIS A 444 -13.52 7.48 -2.82
CA HIS A 444 -12.84 7.90 -4.05
C HIS A 444 -13.57 8.99 -4.85
N ILE A 445 -12.85 10.06 -5.11
CA ILE A 445 -13.36 11.21 -5.87
C ILE A 445 -13.79 10.83 -7.30
N ASN A 446 -13.13 9.83 -7.92
CA ASN A 446 -13.54 9.35 -9.23
C ASN A 446 -14.94 8.73 -9.20
N GLN A 447 -15.28 7.94 -8.15
CA GLN A 447 -16.62 7.34 -8.00
C GLN A 447 -17.71 8.42 -7.89
N VAL A 448 -17.41 9.50 -7.20
CA VAL A 448 -18.30 10.67 -7.09
C VAL A 448 -18.50 11.34 -8.46
N LEU A 449 -17.43 11.53 -9.22
CA LEU A 449 -17.46 12.23 -10.51
C LEU A 449 -17.96 11.34 -11.66
N LEU A 450 -17.79 10.03 -11.56
CA LEU A 450 -18.41 9.07 -12.50
C LEU A 450 -19.95 9.20 -12.52
N ASN A 451 -20.58 9.75 -11.48
CA ASN A 451 -22.01 10.07 -11.48
C ASN A 451 -22.47 10.85 -12.72
N PHE A 452 -21.60 11.67 -13.29
CA PHE A 452 -21.89 12.55 -14.44
C PHE A 452 -21.38 11.99 -15.78
N LEU A 453 -20.61 10.89 -15.75
CA LEU A 453 -19.82 10.42 -16.89
C LEU A 453 -20.25 9.05 -17.39
N VAL A 454 -20.90 8.24 -16.55
CA VAL A 454 -21.30 6.88 -16.89
C VAL A 454 -22.74 6.80 -17.37
N ASP A 455 -22.99 5.77 -18.16
CA ASP A 455 -24.32 5.31 -18.57
C ASP A 455 -24.52 3.84 -18.13
N ASP A 456 -25.63 3.24 -18.54
CA ASP A 456 -26.01 1.85 -18.24
C ASP A 456 -25.15 0.79 -18.97
N LYS A 457 -24.20 1.22 -19.83
CA LYS A 457 -23.28 0.37 -20.60
C LYS A 457 -21.83 0.51 -20.18
N THR A 458 -21.50 1.53 -19.42
CA THR A 458 -20.13 1.82 -18.98
C THR A 458 -19.69 0.82 -17.91
N ASP A 459 -18.73 -0.05 -18.24
CA ASP A 459 -18.19 -1.02 -17.29
C ASP A 459 -17.06 -0.42 -16.44
N THR A 460 -17.42 0.04 -15.25
CA THR A 460 -16.48 0.64 -14.28
C THR A 460 -15.65 -0.39 -13.51
N ARG A 461 -15.77 -1.69 -13.79
CA ARG A 461 -14.88 -2.73 -13.23
C ARG A 461 -13.52 -2.78 -13.92
N THR A 462 -13.39 -2.16 -15.08
CA THR A 462 -12.17 -2.07 -15.88
C THR A 462 -11.40 -0.78 -15.57
N PRO A 463 -10.18 -0.57 -16.10
CA PRO A 463 -9.46 0.71 -16.00
C PRO A 463 -10.23 1.93 -16.53
N GLU A 464 -11.34 1.73 -17.24
CA GLU A 464 -12.23 2.82 -17.71
C GLU A 464 -12.66 3.74 -16.55
N ARG A 465 -12.80 3.21 -15.32
CA ARG A 465 -13.08 4.01 -14.12
C ARG A 465 -12.04 5.07 -13.80
N PHE A 466 -10.82 4.95 -14.37
CA PHE A 466 -9.73 5.91 -14.23
C PHE A 466 -9.57 6.78 -15.49
N TYR A 467 -9.64 6.15 -16.68
CA TYR A 467 -9.50 6.87 -17.95
C TYR A 467 -10.64 7.84 -18.20
N LEU A 468 -11.88 7.45 -17.91
CA LEU A 468 -13.05 8.28 -18.15
C LEU A 468 -13.02 9.59 -17.33
N PRO A 469 -12.73 9.58 -16.01
CA PRO A 469 -12.53 10.81 -15.26
C PRO A 469 -11.34 11.63 -15.74
N ALA A 470 -10.21 11.02 -16.04
CA ALA A 470 -9.04 11.73 -16.57
C ALA A 470 -9.36 12.49 -17.87
N GLU A 471 -10.11 11.87 -18.79
CA GLU A 471 -10.49 12.46 -20.08
C GLU A 471 -11.59 13.51 -19.99
N LYS A 472 -12.57 13.36 -19.08
CA LYS A 472 -13.83 14.08 -19.16
C LYS A 472 -14.03 15.13 -18.06
N VAL A 473 -13.45 14.97 -16.87
CA VAL A 473 -13.70 15.87 -15.73
C VAL A 473 -13.26 17.30 -16.03
N ALA A 474 -12.20 17.50 -16.84
CA ALA A 474 -11.77 18.81 -17.28
C ALA A 474 -12.90 19.64 -17.94
N GLY A 475 -13.82 18.98 -18.64
CA GLY A 475 -14.95 19.60 -19.34
C GLY A 475 -16.24 19.73 -18.54
N LEU A 476 -16.31 19.18 -17.33
CA LEU A 476 -17.53 19.27 -16.53
C LEU A 476 -17.80 20.69 -16.04
N ASP A 477 -19.05 21.13 -16.19
CA ASP A 477 -19.53 22.38 -15.60
C ASP A 477 -20.10 22.09 -14.20
N PHE A 478 -19.35 22.49 -13.16
CA PHE A 478 -19.74 22.28 -11.77
C PHE A 478 -20.85 23.25 -11.29
N ASP A 479 -21.18 24.25 -12.08
CA ASP A 479 -22.29 25.18 -11.80
C ASP A 479 -23.58 24.71 -12.50
N SER A 480 -23.54 23.64 -13.30
CA SER A 480 -24.69 23.04 -13.94
C SER A 480 -25.75 22.59 -12.92
N LYS A 481 -27.01 22.65 -13.31
CA LYS A 481 -28.12 22.15 -12.46
C LYS A 481 -27.93 20.71 -12.01
N GLN A 482 -27.43 19.85 -12.89
CA GLN A 482 -27.22 18.43 -12.57
C GLN A 482 -26.21 18.25 -11.42
N VAL A 483 -25.12 19.01 -11.43
CA VAL A 483 -24.10 18.95 -10.36
C VAL A 483 -24.65 19.54 -9.06
N GLN A 484 -25.36 20.66 -9.12
CA GLN A 484 -25.98 21.30 -7.94
C GLN A 484 -27.04 20.41 -7.30
N ASP A 485 -27.86 19.72 -8.10
CA ASP A 485 -28.88 18.79 -7.60
C ASP A 485 -28.21 17.58 -6.90
N PHE A 486 -27.10 17.07 -7.43
CA PHE A 486 -26.34 15.99 -6.82
C PHE A 486 -25.68 16.41 -5.49
N ILE A 487 -25.07 17.59 -5.43
CA ILE A 487 -24.54 18.15 -4.18
C ILE A 487 -25.67 18.28 -3.15
N ALA A 488 -26.84 18.79 -3.55
CA ALA A 488 -28.00 18.90 -2.67
C ALA A 488 -28.51 17.52 -2.20
N LEU A 489 -28.42 16.47 -3.03
CA LEU A 489 -28.70 15.09 -2.65
C LEU A 489 -27.76 14.62 -1.54
N LEU A 490 -26.45 14.77 -1.72
CA LEU A 490 -25.43 14.36 -0.73
C LEU A 490 -25.64 15.09 0.62
N VAL A 491 -25.98 16.38 0.59
CA VAL A 491 -26.29 17.17 1.79
C VAL A 491 -27.54 16.62 2.50
N ARG A 492 -28.64 16.35 1.75
CA ARG A 492 -29.90 15.81 2.34
C ARG A 492 -29.68 14.46 3.02
N HIS A 493 -28.89 13.57 2.40
CA HIS A 493 -28.60 12.25 2.92
C HIS A 493 -27.46 12.25 3.95
N LYS A 494 -26.78 13.40 4.17
CA LYS A 494 -25.61 13.53 5.05
C LYS A 494 -24.49 12.56 4.66
N THR A 495 -24.38 12.28 3.36
CA THR A 495 -23.40 11.34 2.82
C THR A 495 -21.99 11.85 3.09
N VAL A 496 -21.15 11.00 3.67
CA VAL A 496 -19.74 11.28 3.92
C VAL A 496 -18.95 11.01 2.64
N ILE A 497 -17.94 11.81 2.36
CA ILE A 497 -17.03 11.56 1.24
C ILE A 497 -15.63 11.32 1.77
N ASP A 498 -15.04 10.23 1.29
CA ASP A 498 -13.62 9.87 1.45
C ASP A 498 -12.93 10.05 0.09
N PRO A 499 -12.36 11.24 -0.22
CA PRO A 499 -11.95 11.59 -1.59
C PRO A 499 -10.75 10.80 -2.07
N THR A 500 -9.81 10.45 -1.20
CA THR A 500 -8.53 9.81 -1.52
C THR A 500 -7.80 10.48 -2.69
N LEU A 501 -7.72 11.81 -2.67
CA LEU A 501 -7.14 12.60 -3.76
C LEU A 501 -5.71 12.21 -4.08
N THR A 502 -4.94 11.87 -3.03
CA THR A 502 -3.52 11.51 -3.17
C THR A 502 -3.34 10.30 -4.08
N THR A 503 -4.18 9.25 -3.92
CA THR A 503 -4.10 8.07 -4.78
C THR A 503 -4.34 8.42 -6.25
N PHE A 504 -5.23 9.37 -6.53
CA PHE A 504 -5.55 9.76 -7.92
C PHE A 504 -4.46 10.62 -8.59
N ASP A 505 -3.35 10.94 -7.95
CA ASP A 505 -2.24 11.64 -8.60
C ASP A 505 -1.69 10.87 -9.82
N PHE A 506 -1.79 9.54 -9.82
CA PHE A 506 -1.32 8.68 -10.92
C PHE A 506 -1.99 8.96 -12.25
N ILE A 507 -3.24 9.48 -12.29
CA ILE A 507 -3.94 9.74 -13.55
C ILE A 507 -3.27 10.82 -14.41
N ARG A 508 -2.46 11.68 -13.80
CA ARG A 508 -1.76 12.79 -14.45
C ARG A 508 -0.25 12.61 -14.54
N GLN A 509 0.30 11.51 -14.01
CA GLN A 509 1.73 11.28 -13.98
C GLN A 509 2.21 10.63 -15.29
N ARG A 510 3.09 11.28 -16.01
CA ARG A 510 3.87 10.69 -17.10
C ARG A 510 5.08 9.94 -16.57
N ASP A 511 5.52 8.94 -17.31
CA ASP A 511 6.83 8.34 -17.11
C ASP A 511 7.94 9.40 -17.13
N GLY A 512 8.82 9.34 -16.15
CA GLY A 512 9.90 10.30 -15.92
C GLY A 512 9.53 11.48 -15.01
N ASP A 513 8.25 11.81 -14.85
CA ASP A 513 7.80 12.82 -13.91
C ASP A 513 7.79 12.27 -12.48
N MET A 514 8.34 13.01 -11.52
CA MET A 514 8.16 12.69 -10.11
C MET A 514 6.68 12.82 -9.72
N SER A 515 6.12 11.76 -9.14
CA SER A 515 4.76 11.80 -8.59
C SER A 515 4.62 12.95 -7.59
N GLN A 516 3.62 13.80 -7.81
CA GLN A 516 3.33 14.92 -6.91
C GLN A 516 2.79 14.45 -5.54
N ALA A 517 2.33 13.20 -5.45
CA ALA A 517 1.95 12.58 -4.19
C ALA A 517 3.13 12.48 -3.22
N TYR A 518 4.35 12.32 -3.74
CA TYR A 518 5.55 12.03 -2.95
C TYR A 518 6.63 13.11 -3.00
N ILE A 519 6.46 14.17 -3.78
CA ILE A 519 7.50 15.18 -4.02
C ILE A 519 8.05 15.79 -2.73
N ALA A 520 7.20 16.00 -1.72
CA ALA A 520 7.58 16.60 -0.44
C ALA A 520 8.45 15.70 0.45
N VAL A 521 8.53 14.41 0.13
CA VAL A 521 9.28 13.42 0.91
C VAL A 521 10.37 12.71 0.11
N ALA A 522 10.51 13.04 -1.17
CA ALA A 522 11.41 12.36 -2.09
C ALA A 522 12.87 12.32 -1.61
N ASP A 523 13.39 13.42 -1.04
CA ASP A 523 14.76 13.50 -0.54
C ASP A 523 15.00 12.74 0.78
N HIS A 524 13.93 12.21 1.39
CA HIS A 524 14.00 11.46 2.64
C HIS A 524 14.07 9.95 2.44
N VAL A 525 13.61 9.44 1.30
CA VAL A 525 13.44 8.01 1.06
C VAL A 525 14.67 7.38 0.39
N PRO A 526 14.81 6.03 0.45
CA PRO A 526 15.87 5.33 -0.27
C PRO A 526 15.84 5.61 -1.78
N PRO A 527 17.01 5.63 -2.45
CA PRO A 527 17.11 6.02 -3.87
C PRO A 527 16.30 5.12 -4.83
N ASP A 528 16.16 3.84 -4.53
CA ASP A 528 15.35 2.90 -5.32
C ASP A 528 13.86 3.22 -5.22
N VAL A 529 13.39 3.60 -4.04
CA VAL A 529 12.00 4.07 -3.83
C VAL A 529 11.77 5.37 -4.59
N GLN A 530 12.68 6.33 -4.48
CA GLN A 530 12.61 7.59 -5.20
C GLN A 530 12.56 7.35 -6.72
N ARG A 531 13.40 6.43 -7.24
CA ARG A 531 13.43 6.07 -8.65
C ARG A 531 12.09 5.50 -9.13
N ASN A 532 11.46 4.63 -8.33
CA ASN A 532 10.15 4.05 -8.63
C ASN A 532 9.04 5.10 -8.68
N TRP A 533 9.16 6.21 -7.95
CA TRP A 533 8.15 7.28 -7.97
C TRP A 533 8.15 8.13 -9.24
N HIS A 534 9.05 7.86 -10.18
CA HIS A 534 9.03 8.43 -11.52
C HIS A 534 8.28 7.56 -12.55
N VAL A 535 7.78 6.39 -12.15
CA VAL A 535 7.08 5.48 -13.05
C VAL A 535 5.60 5.83 -13.13
N GLY A 536 5.13 6.19 -14.32
CA GLY A 536 3.71 6.36 -14.62
C GLY A 536 3.02 5.00 -14.80
N THR A 537 1.83 4.85 -14.26
CA THR A 537 1.07 3.59 -14.35
C THR A 537 -0.03 3.63 -15.41
N MET A 538 -0.46 4.84 -15.80
CA MET A 538 -1.55 5.08 -16.74
C MET A 538 -1.00 5.60 -18.08
N LYS A 539 -1.51 5.10 -19.20
CA LYS A 539 -1.10 5.56 -20.51
C LYS A 539 -1.60 6.99 -20.76
N ILE A 540 -0.68 7.91 -21.01
CA ILE A 540 -0.97 9.29 -21.45
C ILE A 540 -0.47 9.43 -22.90
N PRO A 541 -1.37 9.45 -23.90
CA PRO A 541 -0.97 9.25 -25.29
C PRO A 541 -0.22 10.43 -25.91
N ASP A 542 -0.51 11.66 -25.49
CA ASP A 542 0.08 12.88 -26.06
C ASP A 542 0.01 14.09 -25.11
N ASP A 543 0.56 15.23 -25.51
CA ASP A 543 0.58 16.46 -24.69
C ASP A 543 -0.82 17.04 -24.47
N ALA A 544 -1.74 16.85 -25.39
CA ALA A 544 -3.12 17.32 -25.21
C ALA A 544 -3.86 16.50 -24.17
N ALA A 545 -3.66 15.18 -24.15
CA ALA A 545 -4.17 14.30 -23.09
C ALA A 545 -3.53 14.63 -21.74
N TYR A 546 -2.22 14.86 -21.70
CA TYR A 546 -1.52 15.28 -20.49
C TYR A 546 -2.13 16.56 -19.90
N ALA A 547 -2.31 17.59 -20.71
CA ALA A 547 -2.93 18.83 -20.26
C ALA A 547 -4.36 18.63 -19.74
N ARG A 548 -5.15 17.75 -20.39
CA ARG A 548 -6.52 17.42 -19.94
C ARG A 548 -6.48 16.68 -18.60
N TYR A 549 -5.59 15.71 -18.42
CA TYR A 549 -5.50 14.92 -17.20
C TYR A 549 -5.03 15.76 -16.02
N GLN A 550 -4.07 16.69 -16.23
CA GLN A 550 -3.71 17.69 -15.23
C GLN A 550 -4.93 18.51 -14.83
N LYS A 551 -5.68 19.04 -15.82
CA LYS A 551 -6.88 19.82 -15.56
C LYS A 551 -7.99 19.03 -14.89
N SER A 552 -8.16 17.77 -15.24
CA SER A 552 -9.14 16.89 -14.60
C SER A 552 -8.82 16.69 -13.13
N TYR A 553 -7.55 16.46 -12.78
CA TYR A 553 -7.12 16.31 -11.40
C TYR A 553 -7.29 17.61 -10.59
N GLU A 554 -6.94 18.78 -11.16
CA GLU A 554 -7.22 20.07 -10.53
C GLU A 554 -8.72 20.24 -10.22
N LYS A 555 -9.59 19.82 -11.13
CA LYS A 555 -11.03 19.85 -10.93
C LYS A 555 -11.53 18.86 -9.88
N MET A 556 -10.86 17.70 -9.71
CA MET A 556 -11.17 16.79 -8.60
C MET A 556 -10.91 17.47 -7.25
N ILE A 557 -9.81 18.22 -7.14
CA ILE A 557 -9.48 18.99 -5.94
C ILE A 557 -10.53 20.11 -5.73
N ASP A 558 -10.86 20.88 -6.77
CA ASP A 558 -11.89 21.95 -6.71
C ASP A 558 -13.25 21.37 -6.28
N PHE A 559 -13.66 20.23 -6.85
CA PHE A 559 -14.94 19.61 -6.51
C PHE A 559 -15.00 19.16 -5.05
N THR A 560 -13.90 18.65 -4.50
CA THR A 560 -13.79 18.33 -3.08
C THR A 560 -14.00 19.56 -2.20
N GLY A 561 -13.39 20.69 -2.56
CA GLY A 561 -13.60 21.96 -1.86
C GLY A 561 -15.04 22.46 -1.95
N ARG A 562 -15.70 22.32 -3.11
CA ARG A 562 -17.12 22.69 -3.30
C ARG A 562 -18.06 21.83 -2.44
N MET A 563 -17.80 20.51 -2.37
CA MET A 563 -18.56 19.60 -1.50
C MET A 563 -18.41 20.01 -0.03
N TYR A 564 -17.19 20.26 0.43
CA TYR A 564 -16.91 20.71 1.79
C TYR A 564 -17.64 22.03 2.11
N LYS A 565 -17.55 23.02 1.21
CA LYS A 565 -18.21 24.32 1.34
C LYS A 565 -19.75 24.20 1.39
N ALA A 566 -20.32 23.22 0.71
CA ALA A 566 -21.74 22.91 0.77
C ALA A 566 -22.16 22.21 2.09
N GLY A 567 -21.22 21.89 2.98
CA GLY A 567 -21.48 21.24 4.26
C GLY A 567 -21.48 19.71 4.20
N ILE A 568 -20.99 19.10 3.11
CA ILE A 568 -20.80 17.66 3.01
C ILE A 568 -19.60 17.27 3.87
N PRO A 569 -19.74 16.31 4.82
CA PRO A 569 -18.66 15.89 5.67
C PRO A 569 -17.61 15.12 4.89
N LEU A 570 -16.33 15.44 5.13
CA LEU A 570 -15.20 14.71 4.59
C LEU A 570 -14.51 13.90 5.69
N VAL A 571 -13.89 12.81 5.30
CA VAL A 571 -12.86 12.07 6.05
C VAL A 571 -11.57 12.05 5.25
N ALA A 572 -10.43 11.83 5.91
CA ALA A 572 -9.13 11.78 5.25
C ALA A 572 -8.69 10.33 5.12
N GLY A 573 -8.82 9.78 3.94
CA GLY A 573 -8.32 8.47 3.54
C GLY A 573 -7.33 8.57 2.40
N THR A 574 -6.44 7.59 2.27
CA THR A 574 -5.35 7.67 1.28
C THR A 574 -5.41 6.62 0.19
N ASP A 575 -5.67 5.37 0.52
CA ASP A 575 -5.59 4.23 -0.42
C ASP A 575 -4.25 4.17 -1.18
N ALA A 576 -3.15 4.53 -0.50
CA ALA A 576 -1.82 4.68 -1.07
C ALA A 576 -0.74 4.33 -0.03
N VAL A 577 0.53 4.64 -0.32
CA VAL A 577 1.65 4.35 0.59
C VAL A 577 1.39 4.89 2.00
N ALA A 578 1.43 4.02 2.98
CA ALA A 578 1.15 4.32 4.37
C ALA A 578 1.93 5.55 4.90
N GLY A 579 1.28 6.35 5.72
CA GLY A 579 1.90 7.49 6.41
C GLY A 579 2.06 8.74 5.55
N PHE A 580 2.98 8.75 4.61
CA PHE A 580 3.33 9.94 3.79
C PHE A 580 2.14 10.52 3.03
N THR A 581 1.25 9.67 2.56
CA THR A 581 0.15 10.05 1.70
C THR A 581 -0.99 10.70 2.47
N LEU A 582 -1.17 10.41 3.77
CA LEU A 582 -2.16 11.13 4.58
C LEU A 582 -1.78 12.61 4.73
N GLN A 583 -0.50 12.88 4.96
CA GLN A 583 -0.02 14.26 5.05
C GLN A 583 -0.23 15.00 3.72
N ARG A 584 -0.02 14.31 2.60
CA ARG A 584 -0.31 14.86 1.27
C ARG A 584 -1.80 15.09 1.04
N GLU A 585 -2.66 14.19 1.48
CA GLU A 585 -4.12 14.36 1.41
C GLU A 585 -4.57 15.64 2.11
N LEU A 586 -4.00 15.95 3.30
CA LEU A 586 -4.30 17.20 4.00
C LEU A 586 -3.81 18.44 3.25
N GLU A 587 -2.64 18.37 2.60
CA GLU A 587 -2.16 19.45 1.73
C GLU A 587 -3.12 19.67 0.54
N LEU A 588 -3.67 18.61 -0.04
CA LEU A 588 -4.64 18.69 -1.13
C LEU A 588 -5.98 19.28 -0.66
N TYR A 589 -6.40 19.01 0.59
CA TYR A 589 -7.56 19.68 1.18
C TYR A 589 -7.33 21.19 1.33
N VAL A 590 -6.12 21.59 1.72
CA VAL A 590 -5.78 23.03 1.76
C VAL A 590 -5.77 23.64 0.36
N GLN A 591 -5.29 22.94 -0.66
CA GLN A 591 -5.40 23.37 -2.07
C GLN A 591 -6.85 23.46 -2.53
N ALA A 592 -7.75 22.63 -1.99
CA ALA A 592 -9.20 22.70 -2.23
C ALA A 592 -9.90 23.89 -1.54
N GLY A 593 -9.16 24.73 -0.78
CA GLY A 593 -9.67 25.90 -0.07
C GLY A 593 -10.17 25.63 1.35
N ILE A 594 -9.87 24.47 1.92
CA ILE A 594 -10.10 24.12 3.32
C ILE A 594 -8.95 24.70 4.15
N THR A 595 -9.21 25.32 5.30
CA THR A 595 -8.11 25.86 6.11
C THR A 595 -7.26 24.74 6.72
N PRO A 596 -5.95 24.97 7.00
CA PRO A 596 -5.11 23.97 7.63
C PRO A 596 -5.69 23.37 8.91
N ALA A 597 -6.26 24.21 9.79
CA ALA A 597 -6.93 23.75 11.01
C ALA A 597 -8.15 22.85 10.74
N GLN A 598 -8.95 23.16 9.71
CA GLN A 598 -10.07 22.31 9.29
C GLN A 598 -9.61 21.00 8.65
N ALA A 599 -8.50 21.01 7.88
CA ALA A 599 -7.91 19.77 7.35
C ALA A 599 -7.44 18.84 8.50
N LEU A 600 -6.83 19.38 9.55
CA LEU A 600 -6.49 18.64 10.76
C LEU A 600 -7.73 18.12 11.52
N GLN A 601 -8.83 18.90 11.58
CA GLN A 601 -10.11 18.44 12.13
C GLN A 601 -10.65 17.22 11.35
N ILE A 602 -10.55 17.24 10.02
CA ILE A 602 -11.00 16.13 9.17
C ILE A 602 -10.19 14.85 9.49
N ALA A 603 -8.86 14.97 9.65
CA ALA A 603 -7.99 13.83 9.95
C ALA A 603 -7.98 13.40 11.44
N THR A 604 -8.69 14.08 12.31
CA THR A 604 -8.74 13.75 13.76
C THR A 604 -10.18 13.55 14.22
N TYR A 605 -10.93 14.61 14.44
CA TYR A 605 -12.31 14.57 14.93
C TYR A 605 -13.25 13.83 13.98
N ASN A 606 -13.25 14.19 12.68
CA ASN A 606 -14.11 13.52 11.70
C ASN A 606 -13.70 12.05 11.53
N GLY A 607 -12.41 11.75 11.44
CA GLY A 607 -11.92 10.38 11.41
C GLY A 607 -12.50 9.54 12.55
N ALA A 608 -12.34 10.00 13.79
CA ALA A 608 -12.88 9.31 14.97
C ALA A 608 -14.40 9.18 14.96
N LYS A 609 -15.11 10.26 14.56
CA LYS A 609 -16.57 10.31 14.49
C LYS A 609 -17.14 9.29 13.50
N TYR A 610 -16.62 9.28 12.26
CA TYR A 610 -17.14 8.42 11.20
C TYR A 610 -16.60 6.98 11.27
N ALA A 611 -15.46 6.77 11.97
CA ALA A 611 -15.02 5.45 12.39
C ALA A 611 -15.76 4.91 13.65
N ARG A 612 -16.64 5.72 14.27
CA ARG A 612 -17.42 5.38 15.49
C ARG A 612 -16.58 5.09 16.72
N VAL A 613 -15.46 5.80 16.86
CA VAL A 613 -14.55 5.68 18.03
C VAL A 613 -14.34 7.02 18.73
N LEU A 614 -15.16 8.04 18.44
CA LEU A 614 -15.05 9.38 19.04
C LEU A 614 -15.23 9.36 20.57
N ASP A 615 -15.96 8.40 21.11
CA ASP A 615 -16.12 8.23 22.55
C ASP A 615 -14.81 7.87 23.27
N ASP A 616 -13.84 7.28 22.55
CA ASP A 616 -12.57 6.83 23.11
C ASP A 616 -11.38 7.71 22.70
N ARG A 617 -11.34 8.25 21.47
CA ARG A 617 -10.18 8.94 20.85
C ARG A 617 -10.58 10.02 19.85
N GLY A 618 -9.60 10.70 19.22
CA GLY A 618 -9.82 11.73 18.20
C GLY A 618 -9.94 13.16 18.75
N VAL A 619 -9.94 13.31 20.07
CA VAL A 619 -9.93 14.60 20.79
C VAL A 619 -9.00 14.55 21.99
N ILE A 620 -8.41 15.67 22.38
CA ILE A 620 -7.64 15.81 23.61
C ILE A 620 -8.59 16.30 24.72
N MET A 621 -9.11 15.37 25.52
CA MET A 621 -10.05 15.64 26.58
C MET A 621 -9.88 14.64 27.70
N GLN A 622 -10.18 15.07 28.94
CA GLN A 622 -10.15 14.16 30.11
C GLN A 622 -11.02 12.91 29.88
N GLY A 623 -10.50 11.75 30.22
CA GLY A 623 -11.12 10.44 30.04
C GLY A 623 -10.84 9.78 28.69
N LYS A 624 -10.42 10.54 27.67
CA LYS A 624 -10.08 10.00 26.35
C LYS A 624 -8.73 9.29 26.36
N ARG A 625 -8.53 8.41 25.42
CA ARG A 625 -7.26 7.70 25.22
C ARG A 625 -6.14 8.68 24.84
N ALA A 626 -4.96 8.40 25.33
CA ALA A 626 -3.78 9.21 25.05
C ALA A 626 -3.12 8.75 23.73
N ASP A 627 -3.84 8.88 22.62
CA ASP A 627 -3.30 8.72 21.27
C ASP A 627 -3.01 10.12 20.74
N LEU A 628 -1.75 10.57 20.88
CA LEU A 628 -1.34 11.96 20.72
C LEU A 628 -0.10 12.07 19.84
N ILE A 629 0.03 13.17 19.13
CA ILE A 629 1.26 13.52 18.39
C ILE A 629 1.76 14.92 18.77
N LEU A 630 3.06 15.03 18.89
CA LEU A 630 3.73 16.30 19.14
C LEU A 630 4.46 16.73 17.86
N VAL A 631 4.14 17.91 17.35
CA VAL A 631 4.59 18.37 16.03
C VAL A 631 5.43 19.64 16.17
N ASP A 632 6.58 19.69 15.49
CA ASP A 632 7.38 20.90 15.36
C ASP A 632 6.71 21.88 14.39
N GLY A 633 6.70 23.18 14.74
CA GLY A 633 6.05 24.22 13.95
C GLY A 633 4.58 24.44 14.34
N ASP A 634 3.76 24.84 13.38
CA ASP A 634 2.33 25.17 13.59
C ASP A 634 1.47 24.69 12.40
N PRO A 635 1.09 23.40 12.38
CA PRO A 635 0.33 22.84 11.27
C PRO A 635 -1.10 23.41 11.13
N THR A 636 -1.56 24.23 12.10
CA THR A 636 -2.83 24.96 11.98
C THR A 636 -2.72 26.19 11.09
N LYS A 637 -1.49 26.63 10.78
CA LYS A 637 -1.18 27.76 9.88
C LYS A 637 -0.53 27.29 8.59
N ASP A 638 0.45 26.41 8.68
CA ASP A 638 1.13 25.78 7.56
C ASP A 638 0.95 24.26 7.67
N ILE A 639 0.11 23.69 6.82
CA ILE A 639 -0.17 22.25 6.88
C ILE A 639 1.05 21.38 6.62
N ALA A 640 2.07 21.88 5.93
CA ALA A 640 3.32 21.14 5.69
C ALA A 640 4.07 20.80 7.00
N ASP A 641 3.87 21.58 8.07
CA ASP A 641 4.45 21.29 9.37
C ASP A 641 3.94 19.96 9.97
N ILE A 642 2.80 19.41 9.50
CA ILE A 642 2.30 18.10 9.98
C ILE A 642 3.28 16.95 9.71
N ARG A 643 4.23 17.11 8.77
CA ARG A 643 5.29 16.15 8.51
C ARG A 643 6.35 16.08 9.61
N LYS A 644 6.43 17.10 10.45
CA LYS A 644 7.46 17.26 11.49
C LYS A 644 7.01 16.66 12.82
N VAL A 645 6.58 15.40 12.80
CA VAL A 645 6.18 14.69 14.02
C VAL A 645 7.42 14.34 14.84
N ALA A 646 7.53 14.91 16.03
CA ALA A 646 8.68 14.73 16.91
C ALA A 646 8.48 13.60 17.95
N LEU A 647 7.22 13.27 18.25
CA LEU A 647 6.84 12.21 19.18
C LEU A 647 5.42 11.73 18.88
N VAL A 648 5.22 10.43 19.01
CA VAL A 648 3.90 9.81 19.03
C VAL A 648 3.70 9.13 20.38
N VAL A 649 2.60 9.42 21.06
CA VAL A 649 2.12 8.68 22.22
C VAL A 649 0.93 7.86 21.77
N LYS A 650 1.00 6.55 21.96
CA LYS A 650 -0.12 5.64 21.69
C LYS A 650 -0.39 4.81 22.96
N GLY A 651 -1.40 5.23 23.70
CA GLY A 651 -1.73 4.62 24.98
C GLY A 651 -0.63 4.81 26.02
N ASP A 652 0.04 3.71 26.39
CA ASP A 652 1.13 3.65 27.37
C ASP A 652 2.52 3.54 26.75
N LYS A 653 2.66 3.88 25.48
CA LYS A 653 3.94 3.82 24.75
C LYS A 653 4.22 5.12 24.04
N ALA A 654 5.49 5.50 24.05
CA ALA A 654 6.04 6.54 23.17
C ALA A 654 6.75 5.89 21.99
N TYR A 655 6.64 6.52 20.84
CA TYR A 655 7.37 6.18 19.62
C TYR A 655 8.06 7.44 19.09
N TYR A 656 9.29 7.30 18.70
CA TYR A 656 10.04 8.38 18.06
C TYR A 656 10.02 8.14 16.54
N PRO A 657 9.35 9.01 15.76
CA PRO A 657 9.37 8.91 14.29
C PRO A 657 10.77 8.78 13.73
N SER A 658 11.76 9.51 14.25
CA SER A 658 13.16 9.42 13.81
C SER A 658 13.75 8.01 13.92
N GLU A 659 13.47 7.27 15.00
CA GLU A 659 13.95 5.89 15.16
C GLU A 659 13.26 4.92 14.20
N ILE A 660 11.96 5.13 13.93
CA ILE A 660 11.20 4.33 12.96
C ILE A 660 11.70 4.64 11.55
N ASP A 661 11.86 5.91 11.20
CA ASP A 661 12.37 6.35 9.90
C ASP A 661 13.75 5.72 9.62
N GLU A 662 14.69 5.85 10.55
CA GLU A 662 16.03 5.26 10.44
C GLU A 662 15.97 3.72 10.28
N ALA A 663 15.06 3.04 10.99
CA ALA A 663 14.87 1.60 10.87
C ALA A 663 14.35 1.16 9.49
N LEU A 664 13.66 2.06 8.78
CA LEU A 664 13.11 1.86 7.44
C LEU A 664 13.98 2.47 6.33
N GLY A 665 15.17 3.00 6.69
CA GLY A 665 16.08 3.64 5.74
C GLY A 665 15.64 5.03 5.27
N ILE A 666 14.76 5.68 6.03
CA ILE A 666 14.20 7.01 5.76
C ILE A 666 14.98 8.05 6.57
N LYS A 667 15.24 9.23 5.99
CA LYS A 667 15.80 10.35 6.73
C LYS A 667 14.71 11.00 7.59
N PRO A 668 14.94 11.18 8.91
CA PRO A 668 13.95 11.79 9.81
C PRO A 668 13.50 13.19 9.40
N PHE A 669 12.23 13.50 9.66
CA PHE A 669 11.61 14.81 9.37
C PHE A 669 11.72 15.79 10.56
N ALA A 670 11.89 15.28 11.78
CA ALA A 670 12.00 16.07 13.00
C ALA A 670 13.02 15.47 13.96
N GLN A 671 13.51 16.29 14.89
CA GLN A 671 14.34 15.82 15.98
C GLN A 671 13.48 15.27 17.12
N PRO A 672 13.90 14.18 17.78
CA PRO A 672 13.14 13.59 18.87
C PRO A 672 13.06 14.53 20.08
N VAL A 673 11.94 14.43 20.81
CA VAL A 673 11.76 15.12 22.10
C VAL A 673 12.28 14.24 23.23
N THR A 674 12.99 14.82 24.18
CA THR A 674 13.49 14.07 25.33
C THR A 674 12.36 13.74 26.32
N VAL A 675 12.21 12.48 26.66
CA VAL A 675 11.40 12.00 27.80
C VAL A 675 12.33 11.82 29.00
N LYS A 676 12.00 12.48 30.13
CA LYS A 676 12.74 12.42 31.40
C LYS A 676 12.03 11.60 32.42
#